data_d0c657d36690bf31cd803e3b521ea480
#
_entry.id   d0c657d36690bf31cd803e3b521ea480
#
_cell.length_a   1.000
_cell.length_b   1.000
_cell.length_c   1.000
_cell.angle_alpha   90.00
_cell.angle_beta   90.00
_cell.angle_gamma   90.00
#
_symmetry.space_group_name_H-M   'P 1'
#
loop_
_entity.id
_entity.type
_entity.pdbx_description
1 polymer ?
#
loop_
_entity_poly.entity_id
_entity_poly.type
_entity_poly.pdbx_seq_one_letter_code
_entity_poly.pdbx_strand_id
1 'polypeptide(L)'
;MSNKSLSLDELVRANKDQFDRIFSHQMQQTNLQSGFEAIRSETGVAGETRPVVASASDSNIVNILNQQYGDDWSHELIEHTTTGNELRVVCRLQAGGITQTQSGTAQVSGNIGIAVQRATNNALAQCYAQIDTASSSTAKKQEPRSPVGDAAPVRAAVPTAAMPLQTGRRARPGQPIDAVTLDLIENALRNARHEMDAVLFRSAMSPVIREQHDEFSMITDPKGRMIVGQFGSYVAEMLRENRFDLAPGDIILQSDPYQCGGAVSHINDWLVPIPIFHNDTLVGFSSMFGHMMDVGGPAAGSMPTTAQSIFGEGIRIPPIKIYDRGQLNQAALDLVLNNTRTPDMNYSDLMAIIAGSRTGEKRVIEICQRFGTETYFQACEELLLRTNRAMRQLIVQNLSTEPKSFEDYVDDDGCGNGPFKLKLTVWREGEDAYFDWTGTSDQAPGPINFYLHEGMFKMFIGVYMIMAFDPQILLNDGFYDLIHVKMPKGSVLQPEFPAALGCRTHALARQFDVLGGALSHNAPEMATAAGCGSSPHFLYSGVASDGAPFQLMEILYGGIPGRPLGDGIDGHSWWPLFENIPTEYLETYFPLVIESYTSICDSGGAGKHRGGNGVEKIYRILEPGEISIHDDRHQSHPWGILGGKPGACSAKWLVQGDGGRKPLPSKVDHVGVYPGDKIIFQTAGAGGWGDPLERDSEAVQKDVVRRLVTIEVAREAYGVVLDPATLQTETKETEALRQRIRSTRGVPTVFDFGKQVKGELGSMTS
;
A
#
# COMPACT_ATOMS: atom_id res chain seq x y z
N MET A 1 -34.12 -8.98 -23.32
CA MET A 1 -33.92 -7.77 -22.51
C MET A 1 -32.73 -7.06 -23.09
N SER A 2 -32.78 -5.76 -23.39
CA SER A 2 -31.72 -5.07 -24.13
C SER A 2 -30.47 -4.93 -23.24
N ASN A 3 -29.38 -5.55 -23.66
CA ASN A 3 -28.06 -5.39 -23.05
C ASN A 3 -27.59 -3.94 -23.26
N LYS A 4 -27.86 -3.05 -22.32
CA LYS A 4 -27.17 -1.76 -22.22
C LYS A 4 -25.89 -1.98 -21.40
N SER A 5 -24.74 -1.56 -21.91
CA SER A 5 -23.53 -1.40 -21.10
C SER A 5 -23.86 -0.45 -19.95
N LEU A 6 -23.64 -0.88 -18.72
CA LEU A 6 -23.84 -0.04 -17.55
C LEU A 6 -22.86 1.14 -17.59
N SER A 7 -23.35 2.34 -17.33
CA SER A 7 -22.50 3.51 -17.11
C SER A 7 -21.70 3.35 -15.81
N LEU A 8 -20.62 4.11 -15.65
CA LEU A 8 -19.83 4.14 -14.42
C LEU A 8 -20.72 4.38 -13.17
N ASP A 9 -21.66 5.33 -13.28
CA ASP A 9 -22.58 5.65 -12.19
C ASP A 9 -23.54 4.49 -11.88
N GLU A 10 -23.94 3.73 -12.89
CA GLU A 10 -24.78 2.53 -12.71
C GLU A 10 -24.00 1.38 -12.07
N LEU A 11 -22.70 1.19 -12.41
CA LEU A 11 -21.82 0.21 -11.79
C LEU A 11 -21.57 0.52 -10.31
N VAL A 12 -21.25 1.79 -10.00
CA VAL A 12 -21.04 2.24 -8.60
C VAL A 12 -22.32 2.11 -7.78
N ARG A 13 -23.49 2.45 -8.35
CA ARG A 13 -24.79 2.28 -7.68
C ARG A 13 -25.14 0.81 -7.47
N ALA A 14 -24.92 -0.04 -8.46
CA ALA A 14 -25.20 -1.47 -8.34
C ALA A 14 -24.37 -2.13 -7.23
N ASN A 15 -23.08 -1.77 -7.12
CA ASN A 15 -22.22 -2.25 -6.05
C ASN A 15 -22.66 -1.73 -4.68
N LYS A 16 -23.03 -0.44 -4.58
CA LYS A 16 -23.54 0.13 -3.34
C LYS A 16 -24.86 -0.52 -2.92
N ASP A 17 -25.81 -0.68 -3.85
CA ASP A 17 -27.10 -1.31 -3.55
C ASP A 17 -26.95 -2.79 -3.15
N GLN A 18 -25.95 -3.49 -3.68
CA GLN A 18 -25.63 -4.86 -3.30
C GLN A 18 -24.99 -4.89 -1.90
N PHE A 19 -24.05 -3.98 -1.63
CA PHE A 19 -23.45 -3.81 -0.31
C PHE A 19 -24.52 -3.51 0.75
N ASP A 20 -25.39 -2.53 0.49
CA ASP A 20 -26.47 -2.15 1.40
C ASP A 20 -27.47 -3.30 1.68
N ARG A 21 -27.73 -4.19 0.70
CA ARG A 21 -28.55 -5.39 0.90
C ARG A 21 -27.86 -6.42 1.80
N ILE A 22 -26.59 -6.73 1.53
CA ILE A 22 -25.82 -7.69 2.35
C ILE A 22 -25.63 -7.15 3.77
N PHE A 23 -25.28 -5.88 3.89
CA PHE A 23 -25.15 -5.19 5.16
C PHE A 23 -26.45 -5.19 5.97
N SER A 24 -27.59 -4.86 5.31
CA SER A 24 -28.90 -4.88 5.95
C SER A 24 -29.33 -6.28 6.37
N HIS A 25 -28.97 -7.32 5.61
CA HIS A 25 -29.25 -8.70 5.95
C HIS A 25 -28.43 -9.17 7.15
N GLN A 26 -27.14 -8.82 7.21
CA GLN A 26 -26.26 -9.11 8.35
C GLN A 26 -26.66 -8.33 9.61
N MET A 27 -27.04 -7.05 9.48
CA MET A 27 -27.52 -6.23 10.61
C MET A 27 -28.88 -6.69 11.16
N GLN A 28 -29.75 -7.27 10.35
CA GLN A 28 -31.00 -7.87 10.81
C GLN A 28 -30.78 -9.17 11.59
N GLN A 29 -29.71 -9.88 11.33
CA GLN A 29 -29.33 -11.12 12.04
C GLN A 29 -28.61 -10.85 13.36
N THR A 30 -27.93 -9.71 13.50
CA THR A 30 -27.33 -9.29 14.77
C THR A 30 -28.29 -8.39 15.54
N ASN A 31 -28.77 -8.85 16.71
CA ASN A 31 -29.65 -8.12 17.64
C ASN A 31 -28.92 -6.90 18.28
N LEU A 32 -28.32 -6.03 17.49
CA LEU A 32 -27.60 -4.83 17.96
C LEU A 32 -28.51 -3.59 18.16
N GLN A 33 -29.80 -3.67 17.78
CA GLN A 33 -30.74 -2.58 18.08
C GLN A 33 -30.99 -2.36 19.56
N SER A 34 -30.82 -3.39 20.41
CA SER A 34 -31.03 -3.25 21.87
C SER A 34 -29.83 -2.64 22.62
N GLY A 35 -28.64 -2.63 22.05
CA GLY A 35 -27.43 -2.06 22.67
C GLY A 35 -27.35 -0.53 22.57
N PHE A 36 -27.82 0.05 21.47
CA PHE A 36 -27.75 1.48 21.23
C PHE A 36 -28.83 2.28 21.98
N GLU A 37 -29.97 1.69 22.33
CA GLU A 37 -30.99 2.33 23.17
C GLU A 37 -30.63 2.36 24.66
N ALA A 38 -29.86 1.39 25.15
CA ALA A 38 -29.37 1.34 26.52
C ALA A 38 -28.31 2.42 26.82
N ILE A 39 -27.50 2.80 25.87
CA ILE A 39 -26.45 3.82 26.04
C ILE A 39 -27.06 5.25 26.03
N ARG A 40 -28.21 5.46 25.39
CA ARG A 40 -28.92 6.76 25.41
C ARG A 40 -29.69 7.06 26.70
N SER A 41 -29.92 6.08 27.54
CA SER A 41 -30.73 6.27 28.76
C SER A 41 -29.92 6.56 30.05
N GLU A 42 -28.59 6.45 30.02
CA GLU A 42 -27.74 6.65 31.21
C GLU A 42 -26.98 7.97 31.29
N THR A 43 -27.06 8.85 30.28
CA THR A 43 -26.44 10.18 30.34
C THR A 43 -27.45 11.32 30.35
N GLY A 44 -28.24 11.36 31.41
CA GLY A 44 -29.07 12.51 31.72
C GLY A 44 -28.30 13.56 32.53
N VAL A 45 -27.71 14.55 31.88
CA VAL A 45 -27.41 15.86 32.51
C VAL A 45 -27.61 16.94 31.45
N ALA A 46 -28.62 17.76 31.69
CA ALA A 46 -28.86 19.03 31.00
C ALA A 46 -27.88 20.08 31.54
N GLY A 47 -27.09 20.71 30.65
CA GLY A 47 -26.18 21.79 31.00
C GLY A 47 -25.86 22.66 29.79
N GLU A 48 -26.14 23.95 29.95
CA GLU A 48 -26.07 25.06 28.99
C GLU A 48 -24.83 25.07 28.09
N THR A 49 -25.05 25.24 26.79
CA THR A 49 -24.03 25.45 25.76
C THR A 49 -23.54 26.90 25.77
N ARG A 50 -22.29 27.11 26.18
CA ARG A 50 -21.49 28.26 25.78
C ARG A 50 -20.60 27.85 24.58
N PRO A 51 -20.45 28.72 23.55
CA PRO A 51 -19.61 28.39 22.42
C PRO A 51 -18.16 28.45 22.85
N VAL A 52 -17.48 27.31 22.81
CA VAL A 52 -16.02 27.21 22.93
C VAL A 52 -15.45 27.45 21.55
N VAL A 53 -14.71 28.53 21.37
CA VAL A 53 -13.85 28.75 20.20
C VAL A 53 -12.69 27.76 20.33
N ALA A 54 -12.81 26.61 19.66
CA ALA A 54 -11.73 25.64 19.58
C ALA A 54 -10.69 26.12 18.56
N SER A 55 -9.42 26.13 18.94
CA SER A 55 -8.30 26.30 18.05
C SER A 55 -8.28 25.14 17.04
N ALA A 56 -8.44 25.44 15.77
CA ALA A 56 -8.54 24.46 14.69
C ALA A 56 -7.26 23.67 14.52
N SER A 57 -7.33 22.35 14.71
CA SER A 57 -6.34 21.40 14.21
C SER A 57 -6.62 21.04 12.74
N ASP A 58 -5.59 20.78 12.00
CA ASP A 58 -5.45 20.82 10.52
C ASP A 58 -6.45 20.04 9.63
N SER A 59 -7.39 19.27 10.17
CA SER A 59 -8.37 18.48 9.38
C SER A 59 -9.83 18.92 9.53
N ASN A 60 -10.11 19.98 10.28
CA ASN A 60 -11.47 20.26 10.74
C ASN A 60 -12.30 21.13 9.79
N ILE A 61 -11.67 22.08 9.02
CA ILE A 61 -12.44 23.09 8.26
C ILE A 61 -13.17 22.51 7.05
N VAL A 62 -12.54 21.58 6.32
CA VAL A 62 -13.17 20.91 5.17
C VAL A 62 -14.36 20.05 5.62
N ASN A 63 -14.23 19.36 6.76
CA ASN A 63 -15.30 18.58 7.35
C ASN A 63 -16.47 19.46 7.79
N ILE A 64 -16.19 20.63 8.37
CA ILE A 64 -17.23 21.61 8.75
C ILE A 64 -17.97 22.11 7.52
N LEU A 65 -17.26 22.48 6.45
CA LEU A 65 -17.86 22.93 5.20
C LEU A 65 -18.71 21.84 4.54
N ASN A 66 -18.24 20.61 4.50
CA ASN A 66 -18.99 19.45 3.99
C ASN A 66 -20.26 19.17 4.81
N GLN A 67 -20.17 19.26 6.14
CA GLN A 67 -21.33 19.05 7.01
C GLN A 67 -22.39 20.16 6.89
N GLN A 68 -21.97 21.40 6.67
CA GLN A 68 -22.87 22.55 6.67
C GLN A 68 -23.45 22.86 5.30
N TYR A 69 -22.69 22.65 4.23
CA TYR A 69 -23.05 23.05 2.87
C TYR A 69 -23.15 21.85 1.89
N GLY A 70 -22.79 20.63 2.30
CA GLY A 70 -22.79 19.46 1.41
C GLY A 70 -21.90 19.70 0.17
N ASP A 71 -22.48 19.62 -1.02
CA ASP A 71 -21.80 19.88 -2.29
C ASP A 71 -21.91 21.36 -2.73
N ASP A 72 -22.57 22.24 -1.95
CA ASP A 72 -22.78 23.64 -2.30
C ASP A 72 -21.69 24.56 -1.75
N TRP A 73 -20.44 24.12 -1.85
CA TRP A 73 -19.29 24.96 -1.58
C TRP A 73 -18.09 24.61 -2.49
N SER A 74 -17.27 25.61 -2.74
CA SER A 74 -16.02 25.45 -3.48
C SER A 74 -14.97 26.44 -3.01
N HIS A 75 -13.70 26.15 -3.23
CA HIS A 75 -12.64 27.11 -2.96
C HIS A 75 -11.63 27.18 -4.10
N GLU A 76 -10.98 28.34 -4.21
CA GLU A 76 -9.95 28.62 -5.19
C GLU A 76 -8.74 29.24 -4.48
N LEU A 77 -7.54 28.74 -4.78
CA LEU A 77 -6.29 29.36 -4.38
C LEU A 77 -5.95 30.46 -5.38
N ILE A 78 -5.97 31.72 -4.92
CA ILE A 78 -5.77 32.90 -5.79
C ILE A 78 -4.29 33.23 -5.93
N GLU A 79 -3.55 33.23 -4.83
CA GLU A 79 -2.16 33.66 -4.77
C GLU A 79 -1.42 32.96 -3.64
N HIS A 80 -0.12 32.76 -3.82
CA HIS A 80 0.77 32.38 -2.74
C HIS A 80 2.11 33.14 -2.83
N THR A 81 2.66 33.49 -1.67
CA THR A 81 3.94 34.18 -1.54
C THR A 81 4.74 33.57 -0.40
N THR A 82 6.04 33.40 -0.61
CA THR A 82 6.94 32.93 0.44
C THR A 82 7.90 34.06 0.83
N THR A 83 7.99 34.37 2.13
CA THR A 83 8.91 35.38 2.68
C THR A 83 9.73 34.72 3.80
N GLY A 84 10.99 34.43 3.54
CA GLY A 84 11.81 33.64 4.46
C GLY A 84 11.22 32.23 4.66
N ASN A 85 10.96 31.86 5.91
CA ASN A 85 10.34 30.57 6.26
C ASN A 85 8.81 30.65 6.42
N GLU A 86 8.18 31.74 6.05
CA GLU A 86 6.72 31.87 6.14
C GLU A 86 6.11 31.86 4.75
N LEU A 87 5.13 30.97 4.55
CA LEU A 87 4.29 30.87 3.35
C LEU A 87 2.95 31.54 3.65
N ARG A 88 2.53 32.46 2.80
CA ARG A 88 1.21 33.07 2.80
C ARG A 88 0.42 32.61 1.58
N VAL A 89 -0.84 32.22 1.79
CA VAL A 89 -1.77 31.78 0.76
C VAL A 89 -3.01 32.66 0.83
N VAL A 90 -3.55 33.06 -0.32
CA VAL A 90 -4.84 33.74 -0.44
C VAL A 90 -5.84 32.80 -1.07
N CYS A 91 -6.92 32.50 -0.36
CA CYS A 91 -7.99 31.62 -0.82
C CYS A 91 -9.31 32.41 -0.96
N ARG A 92 -10.11 32.03 -1.95
CA ARG A 92 -11.50 32.41 -2.11
C ARG A 92 -12.38 31.22 -1.78
N LEU A 93 -13.30 31.36 -0.83
CA LEU A 93 -14.32 30.38 -0.49
C LEU A 93 -15.68 30.85 -0.99
N GLN A 94 -16.41 29.99 -1.66
CA GLN A 94 -17.82 30.20 -2.03
C GLN A 94 -18.63 29.10 -1.36
N ALA A 95 -19.62 29.48 -0.55
CA ALA A 95 -20.48 28.54 0.15
C ALA A 95 -21.85 29.18 0.43
N GLY A 96 -22.95 28.45 0.18
CA GLY A 96 -24.31 28.93 0.40
C GLY A 96 -24.62 30.26 -0.34
N GLY A 97 -24.06 30.47 -1.54
CA GLY A 97 -24.26 31.69 -2.33
C GLY A 97 -23.44 32.90 -1.87
N ILE A 98 -22.61 32.79 -0.84
CA ILE A 98 -21.73 33.85 -0.32
C ILE A 98 -20.29 33.57 -0.76
N THR A 99 -19.58 34.62 -1.19
CA THR A 99 -18.16 34.51 -1.57
C THR A 99 -17.31 35.35 -0.63
N GLN A 100 -16.27 34.77 -0.05
CA GLN A 100 -15.29 35.42 0.81
C GLN A 100 -13.85 35.14 0.34
N THR A 101 -12.95 36.10 0.56
CA THR A 101 -11.53 35.95 0.21
C THR A 101 -10.68 36.34 1.42
N GLN A 102 -9.82 35.43 1.86
CA GLN A 102 -8.94 35.62 3.00
C GLN A 102 -7.55 35.02 2.75
N SER A 103 -6.58 35.42 3.57
CA SER A 103 -5.24 34.88 3.53
C SER A 103 -4.91 34.08 4.77
N GLY A 104 -4.26 32.92 4.61
CA GLY A 104 -3.68 32.13 5.69
C GLY A 104 -2.18 32.04 5.58
N THR A 105 -1.50 31.85 6.70
CA THR A 105 -0.03 31.67 6.73
C THR A 105 0.33 30.35 7.41
N ALA A 106 1.49 29.79 7.04
CA ALA A 106 2.11 28.65 7.69
C ALA A 106 3.64 28.74 7.63
N GLN A 107 4.32 28.19 8.64
CA GLN A 107 5.77 28.09 8.63
C GLN A 107 6.22 26.94 7.72
N VAL A 108 7.20 27.20 6.88
CA VAL A 108 7.86 26.21 6.02
C VAL A 108 8.95 25.53 6.85
N SER A 109 8.61 24.39 7.47
CA SER A 109 9.56 23.52 8.17
C SER A 109 9.60 22.17 7.43
N GLY A 110 10.47 22.04 6.44
CA GLY A 110 10.59 20.83 5.63
C GLY A 110 9.74 20.87 4.34
N ASN A 111 8.74 20.02 4.20
CA ASN A 111 7.95 19.89 2.98
C ASN A 111 7.05 21.12 2.73
N ILE A 112 7.30 21.83 1.63
CA ILE A 112 6.53 23.01 1.23
C ILE A 112 5.05 22.68 0.96
N GLY A 113 4.74 21.48 0.48
CA GLY A 113 3.36 21.03 0.24
C GLY A 113 2.51 21.00 1.52
N ILE A 114 3.09 20.59 2.64
CA ILE A 114 2.43 20.62 3.95
C ILE A 114 2.19 22.06 4.41
N ALA A 115 3.15 22.95 4.18
CA ALA A 115 3.00 24.35 4.51
C ALA A 115 1.90 25.02 3.64
N VAL A 116 1.81 24.70 2.35
CA VAL A 116 0.71 25.15 1.46
C VAL A 116 -0.63 24.69 1.98
N GLN A 117 -0.78 23.41 2.32
CA GLN A 117 -2.02 22.85 2.82
C GLN A 117 -2.47 23.51 4.14
N ARG A 118 -1.53 23.72 5.08
CA ARG A 118 -1.81 24.42 6.34
C ARG A 118 -2.22 25.88 6.13
N ALA A 119 -1.50 26.62 5.27
CA ALA A 119 -1.83 27.98 4.95
C ALA A 119 -3.21 28.09 4.27
N THR A 120 -3.55 27.14 3.38
CA THR A 120 -4.87 27.04 2.72
C THR A 120 -5.96 26.78 3.73
N ASN A 121 -5.79 25.81 4.63
CA ASN A 121 -6.78 25.51 5.68
C ASN A 121 -7.01 26.71 6.62
N ASN A 122 -5.94 27.46 6.95
CA ASN A 122 -6.06 28.68 7.76
C ASN A 122 -6.83 29.78 7.02
N ALA A 123 -6.61 29.95 5.71
CA ALA A 123 -7.35 30.90 4.90
C ALA A 123 -8.83 30.53 4.78
N LEU A 124 -9.16 29.25 4.58
CA LEU A 124 -10.52 28.74 4.51
C LEU A 124 -11.27 28.91 5.84
N ALA A 125 -10.60 28.66 6.98
CA ALA A 125 -11.19 28.86 8.29
C ALA A 125 -11.57 30.33 8.53
N GLN A 126 -10.75 31.27 8.07
CA GLN A 126 -11.05 32.72 8.14
C GLN A 126 -12.19 33.13 7.20
N CYS A 127 -12.25 32.57 5.97
CA CYS A 127 -13.37 32.77 5.07
C CYS A 127 -14.69 32.27 5.69
N TYR A 128 -14.68 31.05 6.24
CA TYR A 128 -15.84 30.43 6.87
C TYR A 128 -16.36 31.25 8.04
N ALA A 129 -15.50 31.74 8.93
CA ALA A 129 -15.89 32.57 10.06
C ALA A 129 -16.61 33.87 9.63
N GLN A 130 -16.26 34.42 8.46
CA GLN A 130 -16.95 35.60 7.91
C GLN A 130 -18.28 35.25 7.23
N ILE A 131 -18.40 34.09 6.60
CA ILE A 131 -19.67 33.60 6.04
C ILE A 131 -20.66 33.31 7.15
N ASP A 132 -20.24 32.65 8.22
CA ASP A 132 -21.08 32.30 9.37
C ASP A 132 -21.60 33.54 10.09
N THR A 133 -20.78 34.57 10.26
CA THR A 133 -21.22 35.86 10.84
C THR A 133 -22.16 36.63 9.92
N ALA A 134 -22.02 36.54 8.60
CA ALA A 134 -22.91 37.14 7.62
C ALA A 134 -24.29 36.46 7.59
N SER A 135 -24.29 35.12 7.67
CA SER A 135 -25.52 34.30 7.69
C SER A 135 -26.34 34.55 8.96
N SER A 136 -25.70 34.75 10.11
CA SER A 136 -26.35 35.03 11.38
C SER A 136 -26.96 36.44 11.46
N SER A 137 -26.48 37.39 10.64
CA SER A 137 -27.03 38.77 10.59
C SER A 137 -28.26 38.91 9.69
N THR A 138 -28.46 38.01 8.74
CA THR A 138 -29.61 38.01 7.82
C THR A 138 -30.83 37.22 8.33
N ALA A 139 -30.69 36.45 9.40
CA ALA A 139 -31.78 35.63 9.98
C ALA A 139 -32.78 36.38 10.90
N LYS A 140 -32.71 37.71 10.99
CA LYS A 140 -33.69 38.54 11.73
C LYS A 140 -34.52 39.36 10.78
N LYS A 141 -35.43 38.77 10.01
CA LYS A 141 -36.70 39.31 9.50
C LYS A 141 -37.28 38.40 8.43
N GLN A 142 -38.24 37.57 8.81
CA GLN A 142 -39.47 37.35 8.07
C GLN A 142 -40.32 36.27 8.77
N GLU A 143 -41.51 36.69 9.18
CA GLU A 143 -42.60 35.84 9.68
C GLU A 143 -43.33 35.09 8.55
N PRO A 144 -44.10 34.03 8.87
CA PRO A 144 -44.51 33.02 7.90
C PRO A 144 -45.81 33.40 7.18
N ARG A 145 -45.93 33.08 5.90
CA ARG A 145 -47.22 32.97 5.18
C ARG A 145 -47.39 31.59 4.59
N SER A 146 -48.54 31.00 4.91
CA SER A 146 -49.06 29.72 4.49
C SER A 146 -49.62 29.73 3.05
N PRO A 147 -50.06 28.57 2.53
CA PRO A 147 -49.78 28.10 1.18
C PRO A 147 -50.97 28.27 0.22
N VAL A 148 -50.72 28.29 -1.10
CA VAL A 148 -51.70 27.91 -2.14
C VAL A 148 -51.01 27.66 -3.49
N GLY A 149 -51.38 26.57 -4.11
CA GLY A 149 -51.61 26.47 -5.56
C GLY A 149 -50.60 25.71 -6.41
N ASP A 150 -51.04 24.56 -6.92
CA ASP A 150 -50.46 23.79 -8.01
C ASP A 150 -50.09 24.61 -9.23
N ALA A 151 -48.88 24.38 -9.79
CA ALA A 151 -48.59 24.69 -11.17
C ALA A 151 -47.50 23.72 -11.75
N ALA A 152 -47.74 23.27 -12.95
CA ALA A 152 -47.04 22.26 -13.70
C ALA A 152 -45.55 22.57 -13.98
N PRO A 153 -44.73 21.56 -14.35
CA PRO A 153 -43.27 21.69 -14.42
C PRO A 153 -42.84 22.50 -15.66
N VAL A 154 -42.23 23.64 -15.41
CA VAL A 154 -41.49 24.40 -16.43
C VAL A 154 -40.09 23.77 -16.58
N ARG A 155 -39.77 23.27 -17.75
CA ARG A 155 -38.42 22.90 -18.16
C ARG A 155 -37.51 24.15 -18.03
N ALA A 156 -36.63 24.14 -17.04
CA ALA A 156 -35.54 25.09 -16.99
C ALA A 156 -34.47 24.67 -18.00
N ALA A 157 -34.24 25.50 -18.99
CA ALA A 157 -33.10 25.40 -19.88
C ALA A 157 -31.84 25.76 -19.08
N VAL A 158 -30.90 24.82 -18.98
CA VAL A 158 -29.56 25.04 -18.43
C VAL A 158 -28.82 25.97 -19.38
N PRO A 159 -28.28 27.12 -18.95
CA PRO A 159 -27.41 27.92 -19.80
C PRO A 159 -26.04 27.21 -19.85
N THR A 160 -25.77 26.53 -20.95
CA THR A 160 -24.43 26.12 -21.36
C THR A 160 -23.68 27.35 -21.85
N ALA A 161 -23.13 28.12 -20.94
CA ALA A 161 -22.01 29.02 -21.25
C ALA A 161 -20.76 28.41 -20.60
N ALA A 162 -20.19 27.40 -21.28
CA ALA A 162 -18.83 26.98 -21.01
C ALA A 162 -17.91 28.19 -21.28
N MET A 163 -17.27 28.73 -20.21
CA MET A 163 -16.11 29.60 -20.39
C MET A 163 -15.12 28.83 -21.29
N PRO A 164 -14.47 29.50 -22.26
CA PRO A 164 -13.46 28.82 -23.05
C PRO A 164 -12.31 28.43 -22.11
N LEU A 165 -12.21 27.15 -21.83
CA LEU A 165 -11.03 26.54 -21.25
C LEU A 165 -9.84 27.01 -22.09
N GLN A 166 -8.84 27.65 -21.49
CA GLN A 166 -7.58 27.94 -22.15
C GLN A 166 -7.06 26.63 -22.71
N THR A 167 -7.20 26.44 -24.00
CA THR A 167 -6.67 25.29 -24.71
C THR A 167 -5.15 25.32 -24.53
N GLY A 168 -4.58 24.36 -23.79
CA GLY A 168 -3.14 24.13 -23.79
C GLY A 168 -2.66 24.14 -25.26
N ARG A 169 -1.50 24.72 -25.53
CA ARG A 169 -0.96 24.76 -26.88
C ARG A 169 -0.78 23.33 -27.40
N ARG A 170 -1.50 23.00 -28.47
CA ARG A 170 -1.25 21.71 -29.16
C ARG A 170 0.17 21.75 -29.69
N ALA A 171 0.97 20.71 -29.37
CA ALA A 171 2.30 20.58 -29.95
C ALA A 171 2.20 20.57 -31.49
N ARG A 172 3.12 21.24 -32.17
CA ARG A 172 3.21 21.17 -33.63
C ARG A 172 3.97 19.91 -33.99
N PRO A 173 3.56 19.17 -35.03
CA PRO A 173 4.30 17.99 -35.49
C PRO A 173 5.80 18.32 -35.67
N GLY A 174 6.68 17.52 -35.03
CA GLY A 174 8.13 17.69 -35.10
C GLY A 174 8.76 18.74 -34.17
N GLN A 175 7.98 19.37 -33.27
CA GLN A 175 8.54 20.19 -32.19
C GLN A 175 8.45 19.49 -30.86
N PRO A 176 9.47 19.62 -29.95
CA PRO A 176 9.39 19.09 -28.60
C PRO A 176 8.19 19.67 -27.86
N ILE A 177 7.59 18.85 -27.00
CA ILE A 177 6.52 19.31 -26.10
C ILE A 177 7.08 20.40 -25.14
N ASP A 178 6.35 21.47 -24.94
CA ASP A 178 6.76 22.48 -23.97
C ASP A 178 6.59 21.98 -22.52
N ALA A 179 7.44 22.46 -21.61
CA ALA A 179 7.51 21.97 -20.24
C ALA A 179 6.19 22.17 -19.48
N VAL A 180 5.46 23.26 -19.71
CA VAL A 180 4.20 23.55 -19.01
C VAL A 180 3.11 22.55 -19.44
N THR A 181 2.99 22.28 -20.74
CA THR A 181 2.05 21.29 -21.27
C THR A 181 2.39 19.89 -20.75
N LEU A 182 3.69 19.53 -20.71
CA LEU A 182 4.14 18.25 -20.15
C LEU A 182 3.76 18.10 -18.68
N ASP A 183 4.03 19.11 -17.86
CA ASP A 183 3.70 19.08 -16.41
C ASP A 183 2.19 19.05 -16.17
N LEU A 184 1.38 19.72 -17.00
CA LEU A 184 -0.08 19.63 -16.93
C LEU A 184 -0.59 18.21 -17.24
N ILE A 185 -0.03 17.55 -18.25
CA ILE A 185 -0.40 16.17 -18.61
C ILE A 185 0.08 15.19 -17.53
N GLU A 186 1.32 15.33 -17.03
CA GLU A 186 1.82 14.51 -15.93
C GLU A 186 0.92 14.58 -14.70
N ASN A 187 0.58 15.80 -14.25
CA ASN A 187 -0.30 16.00 -13.11
C ASN A 187 -1.72 15.46 -13.36
N ALA A 188 -2.25 15.59 -14.56
CA ALA A 188 -3.55 15.02 -14.92
C ALA A 188 -3.53 13.48 -14.86
N LEU A 189 -2.46 12.83 -15.32
CA LEU A 189 -2.30 11.38 -15.25
C LEU A 189 -2.13 10.89 -13.79
N ARG A 190 -1.35 11.61 -12.98
CA ARG A 190 -1.21 11.31 -11.53
C ARG A 190 -2.56 11.40 -10.81
N ASN A 191 -3.34 12.45 -11.09
CA ASN A 191 -4.67 12.63 -10.51
C ASN A 191 -5.63 11.53 -10.99
N ALA A 192 -5.59 11.18 -12.29
CA ALA A 192 -6.41 10.08 -12.82
C ALA A 192 -6.15 8.77 -12.07
N ARG A 193 -4.88 8.44 -11.80
CA ARG A 193 -4.52 7.26 -11.00
C ARG A 193 -5.09 7.34 -9.58
N HIS A 194 -4.96 8.46 -8.89
CA HIS A 194 -5.54 8.63 -7.54
C HIS A 194 -7.08 8.53 -7.54
N GLU A 195 -7.74 8.99 -8.60
CA GLU A 195 -9.19 8.82 -8.74
C GLU A 195 -9.55 7.33 -8.96
N MET A 196 -8.74 6.57 -9.70
CA MET A 196 -8.93 5.12 -9.86
C MET A 196 -8.90 4.41 -8.50
N ASP A 197 -7.87 4.69 -7.68
CA ASP A 197 -7.72 4.14 -6.33
C ASP A 197 -8.93 4.51 -5.45
N ALA A 198 -9.33 5.78 -5.46
CA ALA A 198 -10.45 6.27 -4.66
C ALA A 198 -11.80 5.62 -5.07
N VAL A 199 -12.01 5.38 -6.36
CA VAL A 199 -13.21 4.66 -6.84
C VAL A 199 -13.20 3.22 -6.34
N LEU A 200 -12.07 2.53 -6.44
CA LEU A 200 -11.93 1.15 -6.00
C LEU A 200 -12.21 1.01 -4.50
N PHE A 201 -11.51 1.77 -3.64
CA PHE A 201 -11.64 1.67 -2.18
C PHE A 201 -13.04 2.00 -1.67
N ARG A 202 -13.78 2.86 -2.38
CA ARG A 202 -15.17 3.21 -2.02
C ARG A 202 -16.20 2.18 -2.49
N SER A 203 -15.89 1.37 -3.49
CA SER A 203 -16.82 0.44 -4.13
C SER A 203 -16.50 -1.03 -3.91
N ALA A 204 -15.26 -1.37 -3.53
CA ALA A 204 -14.88 -2.73 -3.19
C ALA A 204 -15.58 -3.21 -1.91
N MET A 205 -15.77 -4.51 -1.81
CA MET A 205 -16.48 -5.16 -0.72
C MET A 205 -15.55 -5.90 0.24
N SER A 206 -14.50 -6.54 -0.29
CA SER A 206 -13.57 -7.30 0.56
C SER A 206 -12.72 -6.37 1.43
N PRO A 207 -12.41 -6.78 2.68
CA PRO A 207 -11.53 -6.01 3.55
C PRO A 207 -10.09 -5.91 3.00
N VAL A 208 -9.67 -6.86 2.19
CA VAL A 208 -8.32 -6.89 1.60
C VAL A 208 -8.13 -5.73 0.63
N ILE A 209 -9.10 -5.48 -0.24
CA ILE A 209 -9.04 -4.34 -1.18
C ILE A 209 -9.50 -3.05 -0.50
N ARG A 210 -10.65 -3.08 0.19
CA ARG A 210 -11.29 -1.89 0.72
C ARG A 210 -10.55 -1.25 1.90
N GLU A 211 -10.07 -2.08 2.84
CA GLU A 211 -9.46 -1.63 4.09
C GLU A 211 -7.92 -1.76 4.07
N GLN A 212 -7.39 -2.86 3.47
CA GLN A 212 -5.94 -3.06 3.39
C GLN A 212 -5.31 -2.48 2.14
N HIS A 213 -6.11 -2.04 1.15
CA HIS A 213 -5.68 -1.42 -0.10
C HIS A 213 -4.73 -2.31 -0.93
N ASP A 214 -4.97 -3.64 -0.93
CA ASP A 214 -4.16 -4.58 -1.73
C ASP A 214 -4.57 -4.52 -3.20
N GLU A 215 -4.11 -3.45 -3.87
CA GLU A 215 -4.32 -3.18 -5.27
C GLU A 215 -3.18 -2.33 -5.85
N PHE A 216 -3.06 -2.33 -7.19
CA PHE A 216 -2.17 -1.38 -7.88
C PHE A 216 -2.78 -0.96 -9.20
N SER A 217 -3.00 0.36 -9.31
CA SER A 217 -3.51 1.01 -10.51
C SER A 217 -2.39 1.55 -11.40
N MET A 218 -2.62 1.54 -12.72
CA MET A 218 -1.69 2.12 -13.68
C MET A 218 -2.37 2.63 -14.94
N ILE A 219 -1.69 3.56 -15.61
CA ILE A 219 -2.00 4.02 -16.97
C ILE A 219 -0.75 3.78 -17.83
N THR A 220 -0.94 3.13 -18.98
CA THR A 220 0.14 2.82 -19.91
C THR A 220 -0.03 3.52 -21.24
N ASP A 221 1.04 3.54 -22.03
CA ASP A 221 0.97 3.90 -23.45
C ASP A 221 0.40 2.75 -24.31
N PRO A 222 0.23 2.92 -25.64
CA PRO A 222 -0.25 1.86 -26.53
C PRO A 222 0.64 0.63 -26.62
N LYS A 223 1.90 0.74 -26.21
CA LYS A 223 2.87 -0.38 -26.19
C LYS A 223 2.83 -1.13 -24.86
N GLY A 224 1.96 -0.70 -23.93
CA GLY A 224 1.86 -1.27 -22.58
C GLY A 224 2.94 -0.79 -21.61
N ARG A 225 3.76 0.24 -21.95
CA ARG A 225 4.73 0.80 -21.02
C ARG A 225 4.02 1.67 -19.99
N MET A 226 4.28 1.45 -18.72
CA MET A 226 3.69 2.24 -17.64
C MET A 226 4.19 3.69 -17.67
N ILE A 227 3.25 4.62 -17.75
CA ILE A 227 3.53 6.07 -17.69
C ILE A 227 3.35 6.60 -16.26
N VAL A 228 2.31 6.15 -15.58
CA VAL A 228 2.07 6.37 -14.15
C VAL A 228 1.51 5.10 -13.51
N GLY A 229 2.00 4.75 -12.35
CA GLY A 229 1.61 3.53 -11.63
C GLY A 229 2.49 3.31 -10.42
N GLN A 230 2.51 2.06 -9.90
CA GLN A 230 3.23 1.73 -8.67
C GLN A 230 4.27 0.60 -8.86
N PHE A 231 3.96 -0.45 -9.63
CA PHE A 231 4.77 -1.67 -9.69
C PHE A 231 5.11 -2.16 -11.11
N GLY A 232 5.11 -1.28 -12.09
CA GLY A 232 5.45 -1.63 -13.47
C GLY A 232 4.28 -2.20 -14.26
N SER A 233 4.49 -2.32 -15.57
CA SER A 233 3.42 -2.73 -16.48
C SER A 233 3.26 -4.24 -16.54
N TYR A 234 2.10 -4.72 -16.14
CA TYR A 234 1.61 -6.07 -16.43
C TYR A 234 0.82 -6.15 -17.75
N VAL A 235 0.69 -5.04 -18.47
CA VAL A 235 0.00 -4.98 -19.78
C VAL A 235 0.95 -5.35 -20.91
N ALA A 236 2.23 -4.97 -20.82
CA ALA A 236 3.21 -5.20 -21.86
C ALA A 236 3.34 -6.69 -22.25
N GLU A 237 3.30 -7.60 -21.25
CA GLU A 237 3.39 -9.04 -21.48
C GLU A 237 2.14 -9.59 -22.17
N MET A 238 0.96 -9.14 -21.79
CA MET A 238 -0.28 -9.47 -22.48
C MET A 238 -0.21 -9.09 -23.96
N LEU A 239 0.31 -7.91 -24.28
CA LEU A 239 0.48 -7.45 -25.66
C LEU A 239 1.54 -8.24 -26.43
N ARG A 240 2.60 -8.67 -25.78
CA ARG A 240 3.69 -9.47 -26.40
C ARG A 240 3.18 -10.81 -26.87
N GLU A 241 2.30 -11.44 -26.13
CA GLU A 241 1.65 -12.69 -26.52
C GLU A 241 0.67 -12.54 -27.70
N ASN A 242 0.31 -11.28 -28.04
CA ASN A 242 -0.52 -10.88 -29.19
C ASN A 242 -1.81 -11.72 -29.36
N ARG A 243 -2.52 -11.99 -28.28
CA ARG A 243 -3.66 -12.92 -28.22
C ARG A 243 -5.01 -12.29 -28.55
N PHE A 244 -5.07 -10.93 -28.63
CA PHE A 244 -6.35 -10.24 -28.75
C PHE A 244 -6.39 -9.28 -29.94
N ASP A 245 -7.50 -9.36 -30.69
CA ASP A 245 -7.99 -8.27 -31.52
C ASP A 245 -8.70 -7.26 -30.60
N LEU A 246 -7.98 -6.19 -30.22
CA LEU A 246 -8.47 -5.20 -29.28
C LEU A 246 -9.44 -4.23 -29.94
N ALA A 247 -10.56 -3.96 -29.27
CA ALA A 247 -11.62 -3.07 -29.73
C ALA A 247 -12.12 -2.17 -28.58
N PRO A 248 -12.76 -1.03 -28.92
CA PRO A 248 -13.45 -0.22 -27.93
C PRO A 248 -14.48 -1.03 -27.15
N GLY A 249 -14.46 -0.89 -25.82
CA GLY A 249 -15.37 -1.61 -24.91
C GLY A 249 -14.88 -2.98 -24.44
N ASP A 250 -13.72 -3.44 -24.90
CA ASP A 250 -13.10 -4.66 -24.38
C ASP A 250 -12.65 -4.46 -22.92
N ILE A 251 -12.78 -5.52 -22.14
CA ILE A 251 -12.17 -5.63 -20.80
C ILE A 251 -11.58 -7.03 -20.70
N ILE A 252 -10.32 -7.10 -20.34
CA ILE A 252 -9.61 -8.35 -20.18
C ILE A 252 -9.54 -8.70 -18.70
N LEU A 253 -9.71 -9.97 -18.36
CA LEU A 253 -9.46 -10.52 -17.02
C LEU A 253 -8.39 -11.59 -17.13
N GLN A 254 -7.44 -11.60 -16.22
CA GLN A 254 -6.37 -12.59 -16.14
C GLN A 254 -5.83 -12.72 -14.71
N SER A 255 -5.38 -13.93 -14.33
CA SER A 255 -4.75 -14.17 -13.04
C SER A 255 -3.76 -15.34 -13.01
N ASP A 256 -3.61 -16.10 -14.10
CA ASP A 256 -2.66 -17.22 -14.15
C ASP A 256 -1.23 -16.71 -14.38
N PRO A 257 -0.31 -16.79 -13.39
CA PRO A 257 1.04 -16.26 -13.55
C PRO A 257 1.77 -16.81 -14.78
N TYR A 258 1.68 -18.11 -15.03
CA TYR A 258 2.37 -18.75 -16.13
C TYR A 258 1.76 -18.46 -17.50
N GLN A 259 0.43 -18.34 -17.59
CA GLN A 259 -0.27 -18.00 -18.84
C GLN A 259 -0.21 -16.50 -19.16
N CYS A 260 -0.03 -15.66 -18.15
CA CYS A 260 0.15 -14.22 -18.30
C CYS A 260 1.62 -13.83 -18.50
N GLY A 261 2.53 -14.81 -18.63
CA GLY A 261 3.95 -14.57 -18.84
C GLY A 261 4.64 -13.86 -17.67
N GLY A 262 4.17 -14.04 -16.43
CA GLY A 262 4.71 -13.38 -15.25
C GLY A 262 4.19 -11.94 -15.05
N ALA A 263 3.04 -11.60 -15.62
CA ALA A 263 2.37 -10.33 -15.37
C ALA A 263 1.84 -10.21 -13.93
N VAL A 264 1.65 -11.32 -13.25
CA VAL A 264 1.21 -11.46 -11.86
C VAL A 264 1.97 -12.61 -11.23
N SER A 265 2.13 -12.62 -9.91
CA SER A 265 2.98 -13.58 -9.20
C SER A 265 2.22 -14.71 -8.48
N HIS A 266 0.89 -14.61 -8.35
CA HIS A 266 -0.01 -15.67 -7.86
C HIS A 266 -1.44 -15.44 -8.36
N ILE A 267 -2.29 -16.45 -8.20
CA ILE A 267 -3.61 -16.48 -8.83
C ILE A 267 -4.68 -15.62 -8.12
N ASN A 268 -4.42 -15.15 -6.90
CA ASN A 268 -5.37 -14.28 -6.19
C ASN A 268 -5.44 -12.87 -6.79
N ASP A 269 -4.39 -12.42 -7.48
CA ASP A 269 -4.35 -11.10 -8.09
C ASP A 269 -5.09 -11.12 -9.44
N TRP A 270 -6.29 -10.53 -9.48
CA TRP A 270 -7.05 -10.42 -10.72
C TRP A 270 -6.71 -9.11 -11.43
N LEU A 271 -6.07 -9.24 -12.59
CA LEU A 271 -5.65 -8.13 -13.44
C LEU A 271 -6.75 -7.78 -14.44
N VAL A 272 -7.10 -6.49 -14.53
CA VAL A 272 -8.16 -5.98 -15.40
C VAL A 272 -7.64 -4.85 -16.31
N PRO A 273 -6.94 -5.17 -17.42
CA PRO A 273 -6.58 -4.20 -18.44
C PRO A 273 -7.78 -3.79 -19.30
N ILE A 274 -7.96 -2.48 -19.48
CA ILE A 274 -8.95 -1.88 -20.39
C ILE A 274 -8.21 -1.08 -21.46
N PRO A 275 -8.31 -1.45 -22.76
CA PRO A 275 -7.71 -0.66 -23.84
C PRO A 275 -8.47 0.67 -24.02
N ILE A 276 -7.74 1.76 -24.11
CA ILE A 276 -8.29 3.11 -24.24
C ILE A 276 -8.25 3.53 -25.71
N PHE A 277 -9.41 3.81 -26.28
CA PHE A 277 -9.52 4.31 -27.66
C PHE A 277 -10.00 5.77 -27.68
N HIS A 278 -9.32 6.60 -28.48
CA HIS A 278 -9.74 7.94 -28.80
C HIS A 278 -9.77 8.12 -30.32
N ASN A 279 -10.97 8.39 -30.89
CA ASN A 279 -11.20 8.45 -32.35
C ASN A 279 -10.63 7.23 -33.10
N ASP A 280 -11.04 6.03 -32.68
CA ASP A 280 -10.61 4.72 -33.20
C ASP A 280 -9.10 4.43 -33.12
N THR A 281 -8.34 5.28 -32.45
CA THR A 281 -6.91 5.08 -32.19
C THR A 281 -6.70 4.56 -30.78
N LEU A 282 -6.00 3.42 -30.63
CA LEU A 282 -5.55 2.95 -29.32
C LEU A 282 -4.53 3.95 -28.76
N VAL A 283 -4.84 4.55 -27.61
CA VAL A 283 -3.99 5.59 -26.97
C VAL A 283 -3.28 5.09 -25.73
N GLY A 284 -3.65 3.93 -25.21
CA GLY A 284 -3.04 3.33 -24.03
C GLY A 284 -3.96 2.30 -23.37
N PHE A 285 -3.63 1.97 -22.12
CA PHE A 285 -4.46 1.13 -21.27
C PHE A 285 -4.62 1.76 -19.90
N SER A 286 -5.81 1.60 -19.33
CA SER A 286 -6.07 1.81 -17.92
C SER A 286 -6.23 0.44 -17.27
N SER A 287 -5.48 0.18 -16.23
CA SER A 287 -5.42 -1.15 -15.64
C SER A 287 -5.34 -1.07 -14.13
N MET A 288 -6.00 -2.02 -13.48
CA MET A 288 -5.89 -2.27 -12.06
C MET A 288 -5.81 -3.75 -11.80
N PHE A 289 -5.21 -4.13 -10.69
CA PHE A 289 -5.50 -5.41 -10.10
C PHE A 289 -6.05 -5.24 -8.68
N GLY A 290 -6.63 -6.29 -8.15
CA GLY A 290 -6.98 -6.40 -6.76
C GLY A 290 -6.80 -7.83 -6.29
N HIS A 291 -6.33 -7.99 -5.06
CA HIS A 291 -6.18 -9.29 -4.43
C HIS A 291 -7.56 -9.83 -4.00
N MET A 292 -8.03 -10.91 -4.65
CA MET A 292 -9.31 -11.54 -4.32
C MET A 292 -9.21 -12.29 -3.01
N MET A 293 -10.27 -12.19 -2.22
CA MET A 293 -10.39 -12.84 -0.91
C MET A 293 -10.25 -14.36 -0.99
N ASP A 294 -10.79 -14.98 -2.05
CA ASP A 294 -10.73 -16.42 -2.29
C ASP A 294 -10.91 -16.73 -3.78
N VAL A 295 -10.08 -17.62 -4.29
CA VAL A 295 -10.13 -18.09 -5.67
C VAL A 295 -10.19 -19.62 -5.76
N GLY A 296 -10.69 -20.28 -4.70
CA GLY A 296 -10.81 -21.74 -4.60
C GLY A 296 -9.59 -22.41 -3.99
N GLY A 297 -9.33 -23.65 -4.36
CA GLY A 297 -8.25 -24.46 -3.80
C GLY A 297 -8.58 -25.10 -2.43
N PRO A 298 -7.65 -25.82 -1.78
CA PRO A 298 -7.90 -26.60 -0.57
C PRO A 298 -8.00 -25.76 0.71
N ALA A 299 -7.30 -24.63 0.78
CA ALA A 299 -7.30 -23.74 1.94
C ALA A 299 -8.14 -22.49 1.67
N ALA A 300 -8.91 -22.03 2.65
CA ALA A 300 -9.61 -20.76 2.58
C ALA A 300 -8.60 -19.60 2.42
N GLY A 301 -8.93 -18.62 1.57
CA GLY A 301 -8.01 -17.55 1.17
C GLY A 301 -7.07 -17.93 0.03
N SER A 302 -7.10 -19.20 -0.42
CA SER A 302 -6.41 -19.69 -1.63
C SER A 302 -4.88 -19.50 -1.63
N MET A 303 -4.28 -19.53 -0.44
CA MET A 303 -2.82 -19.48 -0.25
C MET A 303 -2.35 -20.66 0.63
N PRO A 304 -2.54 -21.92 0.16
CA PRO A 304 -2.17 -23.09 0.94
C PRO A 304 -0.65 -23.14 1.13
N THR A 305 -0.21 -23.31 2.39
CA THR A 305 1.21 -23.32 2.76
C THR A 305 1.91 -24.62 2.40
N THR A 306 1.14 -25.64 2.03
CA THR A 306 1.62 -26.99 1.70
C THR A 306 1.45 -27.36 0.23
N ALA A 307 1.03 -26.40 -0.63
CA ALA A 307 0.90 -26.65 -2.06
C ALA A 307 2.27 -26.94 -2.70
N GLN A 308 2.34 -27.99 -3.50
CA GLN A 308 3.54 -28.37 -4.27
C GLN A 308 3.39 -28.08 -5.77
N SER A 309 2.24 -27.56 -6.16
CA SER A 309 1.91 -27.22 -7.53
C SER A 309 0.86 -26.12 -7.55
N ILE A 310 0.94 -25.22 -8.54
CA ILE A 310 -0.07 -24.16 -8.76
C ILE A 310 -1.49 -24.72 -8.96
N PHE A 311 -1.64 -25.96 -9.38
CA PHE A 311 -2.95 -26.61 -9.50
C PHE A 311 -3.64 -26.81 -8.13
N GLY A 312 -2.89 -26.79 -7.03
CA GLY A 312 -3.44 -26.84 -5.67
C GLY A 312 -3.82 -25.47 -5.10
N GLU A 313 -3.66 -24.37 -5.83
CA GLU A 313 -3.85 -23.03 -5.26
C GLU A 313 -5.23 -22.42 -5.58
N GLY A 314 -5.93 -22.88 -6.61
CA GLY A 314 -7.27 -22.40 -6.98
C GLY A 314 -7.49 -22.25 -8.48
N ILE A 315 -8.45 -21.40 -8.88
CA ILE A 315 -8.77 -21.18 -10.28
C ILE A 315 -7.70 -20.35 -10.98
N ARG A 316 -7.19 -20.86 -12.09
CA ARG A 316 -6.22 -20.20 -12.96
C ARG A 316 -6.95 -19.57 -14.13
N ILE A 317 -6.97 -18.25 -14.23
CA ILE A 317 -7.64 -17.52 -15.29
C ILE A 317 -6.60 -17.08 -16.33
N PRO A 318 -6.55 -17.74 -17.51
CA PRO A 318 -5.73 -17.24 -18.61
C PRO A 318 -6.29 -15.89 -19.08
N PRO A 319 -5.51 -15.09 -19.84
CA PRO A 319 -6.06 -13.85 -20.42
C PRO A 319 -7.34 -14.13 -21.23
N ILE A 320 -8.48 -13.58 -20.79
CA ILE A 320 -9.79 -13.72 -21.44
C ILE A 320 -10.48 -12.37 -21.53
N LYS A 321 -11.28 -12.16 -22.59
CA LYS A 321 -12.19 -11.02 -22.65
C LYS A 321 -13.39 -11.29 -21.76
N ILE A 322 -13.48 -10.61 -20.61
CA ILE A 322 -14.68 -10.64 -19.76
C ILE A 322 -15.78 -9.74 -20.32
N TYR A 323 -15.37 -8.68 -21.06
CA TYR A 323 -16.25 -7.94 -21.98
C TYR A 323 -15.60 -7.94 -23.37
N ASP A 324 -16.37 -8.30 -24.41
CA ASP A 324 -15.99 -8.18 -25.81
C ASP A 324 -16.85 -7.10 -26.47
N ARG A 325 -16.22 -6.00 -26.91
CA ARG A 325 -16.90 -4.83 -27.49
C ARG A 325 -18.10 -4.35 -26.67
N GLY A 326 -17.94 -4.30 -25.37
CA GLY A 326 -18.97 -3.87 -24.42
C GLY A 326 -20.01 -4.93 -24.06
N GLN A 327 -19.90 -6.16 -24.59
CA GLN A 327 -20.80 -7.26 -24.24
C GLN A 327 -20.17 -8.17 -23.20
N LEU A 328 -20.85 -8.35 -22.06
CA LEU A 328 -20.38 -9.23 -20.97
C LEU A 328 -20.36 -10.69 -21.44
N ASN A 329 -19.22 -11.35 -21.20
CA ASN A 329 -19.08 -12.80 -21.35
C ASN A 329 -19.61 -13.50 -20.09
N GLN A 330 -20.92 -13.66 -20.00
CA GLN A 330 -21.59 -14.21 -18.82
C GLN A 330 -21.08 -15.62 -18.48
N ALA A 331 -20.85 -16.47 -19.49
CA ALA A 331 -20.40 -17.85 -19.25
C ALA A 331 -19.00 -17.89 -18.60
N ALA A 332 -18.09 -16.99 -19.02
CA ALA A 332 -16.77 -16.88 -18.39
C ALA A 332 -16.88 -16.37 -16.95
N LEU A 333 -17.71 -15.37 -16.71
CA LEU A 333 -17.95 -14.83 -15.37
C LEU A 333 -18.54 -15.89 -14.44
N ASP A 334 -19.56 -16.59 -14.87
CA ASP A 334 -20.21 -17.67 -14.09
C ASP A 334 -19.22 -18.79 -13.76
N LEU A 335 -18.38 -19.18 -14.74
CA LEU A 335 -17.35 -20.20 -14.53
C LEU A 335 -16.33 -19.76 -13.45
N VAL A 336 -15.88 -18.52 -13.51
CA VAL A 336 -14.91 -17.99 -12.56
C VAL A 336 -15.50 -17.92 -11.15
N LEU A 337 -16.68 -17.33 -11.00
CA LEU A 337 -17.32 -17.13 -9.70
C LEU A 337 -17.75 -18.45 -9.05
N ASN A 338 -18.19 -19.43 -9.83
CA ASN A 338 -18.59 -20.74 -9.30
C ASN A 338 -17.42 -21.56 -8.72
N ASN A 339 -16.17 -21.16 -8.97
CA ASN A 339 -14.98 -21.82 -8.45
C ASN A 339 -14.40 -21.12 -7.19
N THR A 340 -15.08 -20.12 -6.65
CA THR A 340 -14.65 -19.36 -5.47
C THR A 340 -15.60 -19.62 -4.28
N ARG A 341 -15.10 -19.47 -3.03
CA ARG A 341 -15.94 -19.60 -1.82
C ARG A 341 -16.74 -18.34 -1.55
N THR A 342 -16.33 -17.20 -2.10
CA THR A 342 -16.91 -15.87 -1.88
C THR A 342 -17.38 -15.21 -3.17
N PRO A 343 -18.31 -15.86 -3.96
CA PRO A 343 -18.65 -15.42 -5.31
C PRO A 343 -19.23 -13.99 -5.35
N ASP A 344 -20.09 -13.62 -4.39
CA ASP A 344 -20.70 -12.29 -4.34
C ASP A 344 -19.68 -11.21 -4.04
N MET A 345 -18.74 -11.48 -3.12
CA MET A 345 -17.65 -10.57 -2.79
C MET A 345 -16.70 -10.39 -3.97
N ASN A 346 -16.28 -11.50 -4.59
CA ASN A 346 -15.40 -11.46 -5.77
C ASN A 346 -16.07 -10.76 -6.97
N TYR A 347 -17.37 -10.95 -7.17
CA TYR A 347 -18.11 -10.22 -8.19
C TYR A 347 -18.12 -8.72 -7.92
N SER A 348 -18.41 -8.32 -6.67
CA SER A 348 -18.42 -6.91 -6.26
C SER A 348 -17.03 -6.27 -6.44
N ASP A 349 -15.98 -6.94 -6.01
CA ASP A 349 -14.61 -6.44 -6.15
C ASP A 349 -14.16 -6.37 -7.62
N LEU A 350 -14.50 -7.35 -8.44
CA LEU A 350 -14.26 -7.30 -9.89
C LEU A 350 -14.95 -6.09 -10.54
N MET A 351 -16.21 -5.83 -10.17
CA MET A 351 -16.94 -4.66 -10.69
C MET A 351 -16.33 -3.35 -10.19
N ALA A 352 -15.81 -3.31 -8.95
CA ALA A 352 -15.10 -2.16 -8.41
C ALA A 352 -13.77 -1.90 -9.15
N ILE A 353 -12.99 -2.95 -9.44
CA ILE A 353 -11.76 -2.86 -10.25
C ILE A 353 -12.08 -2.34 -11.67
N ILE A 354 -13.13 -2.86 -12.30
CA ILE A 354 -13.59 -2.38 -13.59
C ILE A 354 -14.00 -0.90 -13.53
N ALA A 355 -14.70 -0.47 -12.48
CA ALA A 355 -15.10 0.92 -12.30
C ALA A 355 -13.89 1.86 -12.13
N GLY A 356 -12.90 1.45 -11.34
CA GLY A 356 -11.62 2.16 -11.21
C GLY A 356 -10.89 2.27 -12.55
N SER A 357 -10.74 1.16 -13.27
CA SER A 357 -10.09 1.15 -14.60
C SER A 357 -10.86 2.01 -15.63
N ARG A 358 -12.19 2.02 -15.62
CA ARG A 358 -13.01 2.90 -16.44
C ARG A 358 -12.82 4.38 -16.11
N THR A 359 -12.54 4.70 -14.86
CA THR A 359 -12.21 6.08 -14.45
C THR A 359 -10.92 6.53 -15.12
N GLY A 360 -9.87 5.72 -15.10
CA GLY A 360 -8.62 6.01 -15.81
C GLY A 360 -8.81 6.15 -17.32
N GLU A 361 -9.57 5.23 -17.96
CA GLU A 361 -9.94 5.33 -19.38
C GLU A 361 -10.56 6.68 -19.71
N LYS A 362 -11.58 7.10 -18.94
CA LYS A 362 -12.27 8.38 -19.12
C LYS A 362 -11.31 9.56 -19.02
N ARG A 363 -10.45 9.59 -18.00
CA ARG A 363 -9.51 10.70 -17.78
C ARG A 363 -8.45 10.81 -18.88
N VAL A 364 -7.95 9.70 -19.41
CA VAL A 364 -7.02 9.71 -20.55
C VAL A 364 -7.71 10.23 -21.82
N ILE A 365 -8.96 9.82 -22.07
CA ILE A 365 -9.74 10.37 -23.19
C ILE A 365 -9.92 11.89 -23.05
N GLU A 366 -10.23 12.41 -21.87
CA GLU A 366 -10.32 13.85 -21.60
C GLU A 366 -8.99 14.57 -21.84
N ILE A 367 -7.86 13.97 -21.46
CA ILE A 367 -6.51 14.50 -21.78
C ILE A 367 -6.32 14.58 -23.30
N CYS A 368 -6.63 13.51 -24.03
CA CYS A 368 -6.53 13.47 -25.49
C CYS A 368 -7.45 14.50 -26.17
N GLN A 369 -8.66 14.69 -25.66
CA GLN A 369 -9.60 15.72 -26.15
C GLN A 369 -9.05 17.14 -25.93
N ARG A 370 -8.46 17.40 -24.76
CA ARG A 370 -7.94 18.73 -24.40
C ARG A 370 -6.66 19.10 -25.13
N PHE A 371 -5.70 18.20 -25.18
CA PHE A 371 -4.35 18.48 -25.70
C PHE A 371 -4.11 17.92 -27.11
N GLY A 372 -4.91 16.98 -27.57
CA GLY A 372 -4.75 16.21 -28.80
C GLY A 372 -3.96 14.92 -28.58
N THR A 373 -4.30 13.87 -29.33
CA THR A 373 -3.69 12.52 -29.23
C THR A 373 -2.19 12.56 -29.48
N GLU A 374 -1.72 13.32 -30.48
CA GLU A 374 -0.29 13.44 -30.79
C GLU A 374 0.49 14.08 -29.65
N THR A 375 -0.05 15.14 -29.04
CA THR A 375 0.56 15.78 -27.85
C THR A 375 0.63 14.83 -26.67
N TYR A 376 -0.41 14.01 -26.47
CA TYR A 376 -0.41 12.96 -25.44
C TYR A 376 0.69 11.93 -25.66
N PHE A 377 0.85 11.43 -26.89
CA PHE A 377 1.95 10.50 -27.20
C PHE A 377 3.33 11.11 -26.98
N GLN A 378 3.54 12.36 -27.38
CA GLN A 378 4.80 13.07 -27.11
C GLN A 378 5.04 13.25 -25.60
N ALA A 379 4.00 13.52 -24.82
CA ALA A 379 4.09 13.59 -23.37
C ALA A 379 4.51 12.25 -22.76
N CYS A 380 3.88 11.15 -23.17
CA CYS A 380 4.24 9.81 -22.70
C CYS A 380 5.71 9.47 -22.97
N GLU A 381 6.19 9.71 -24.19
CA GLU A 381 7.60 9.47 -24.53
C GLU A 381 8.56 10.37 -23.73
N GLU A 382 8.25 11.66 -23.55
CA GLU A 382 9.12 12.57 -22.78
C GLU A 382 9.12 12.25 -21.27
N LEU A 383 8.01 11.79 -20.70
CA LEU A 383 7.96 11.33 -19.31
C LEU A 383 8.84 10.09 -19.08
N LEU A 384 8.81 9.14 -20.01
CA LEU A 384 9.69 7.96 -19.96
C LEU A 384 11.17 8.38 -20.12
N LEU A 385 11.49 9.28 -21.05
CA LEU A 385 12.86 9.79 -21.26
C LEU A 385 13.35 10.59 -20.04
N ARG A 386 12.48 11.34 -19.36
CA ARG A 386 12.82 12.08 -18.14
C ARG A 386 13.28 11.11 -17.05
N THR A 387 12.53 10.04 -16.81
CA THR A 387 12.89 8.98 -15.86
C THR A 387 14.18 8.26 -16.28
N ASN A 388 14.36 7.96 -17.57
CA ASN A 388 15.58 7.33 -18.08
C ASN A 388 16.82 8.18 -17.76
N ARG A 389 16.78 9.47 -18.09
CA ARG A 389 17.91 10.39 -17.81
C ARG A 389 18.24 10.48 -16.32
N ALA A 390 17.22 10.54 -15.46
CA ALA A 390 17.42 10.57 -14.02
C ALA A 390 18.03 9.26 -13.49
N MET A 391 17.52 8.10 -13.95
CA MET A 391 18.05 6.81 -13.53
C MET A 391 19.50 6.59 -13.99
N ARG A 392 19.90 7.06 -15.18
CA ARG A 392 21.31 7.03 -15.62
C ARG A 392 22.23 7.73 -14.64
N GLN A 393 21.81 8.90 -14.14
CA GLN A 393 22.59 9.64 -13.13
C GLN A 393 22.69 8.85 -11.83
N LEU A 394 21.59 8.26 -11.35
CA LEU A 394 21.60 7.42 -10.14
C LEU A 394 22.56 6.23 -10.29
N ILE A 395 22.52 5.53 -11.42
CA ILE A 395 23.39 4.38 -11.70
C ILE A 395 24.86 4.79 -11.65
N VAL A 396 25.24 5.86 -12.33
CA VAL A 396 26.63 6.32 -12.41
C VAL A 396 27.14 6.79 -11.06
N GLN A 397 26.29 7.47 -10.28
CA GLN A 397 26.67 8.04 -8.99
C GLN A 397 26.79 7.00 -7.88
N ASN A 398 25.93 5.96 -7.88
CA ASN A 398 25.74 5.09 -6.74
C ASN A 398 26.20 3.64 -6.96
N LEU A 399 26.46 3.20 -8.19
CA LEU A 399 26.91 1.82 -8.46
C LEU A 399 28.38 1.75 -8.85
N SER A 400 29.07 0.75 -8.30
CA SER A 400 30.46 0.42 -8.65
C SER A 400 30.56 -0.30 -9.99
N THR A 401 31.69 -0.18 -10.67
CA THR A 401 32.07 -1.05 -11.81
C THR A 401 32.54 -2.43 -11.37
N GLU A 402 32.91 -2.59 -10.09
CA GLU A 402 33.30 -3.88 -9.53
C GLU A 402 32.04 -4.62 -9.03
N PRO A 403 31.85 -5.90 -9.43
CA PRO A 403 30.74 -6.71 -8.92
C PRO A 403 30.77 -6.86 -7.41
N LYS A 404 29.66 -6.58 -6.75
CA LYS A 404 29.46 -6.74 -5.30
C LYS A 404 28.27 -7.68 -5.06
N SER A 405 28.47 -8.65 -4.17
CA SER A 405 27.46 -9.68 -3.91
C SER A 405 26.95 -9.61 -2.48
N PHE A 406 25.67 -9.94 -2.33
CA PHE A 406 25.02 -10.12 -1.02
C PHE A 406 24.05 -11.29 -1.07
N GLU A 407 23.81 -11.93 0.08
CA GLU A 407 22.85 -13.04 0.18
C GLU A 407 22.10 -12.99 1.51
N ASP A 408 20.85 -13.45 1.49
CA ASP A 408 19.97 -13.66 2.64
C ASP A 408 19.07 -14.87 2.37
N TYR A 409 18.28 -15.31 3.34
CA TYR A 409 17.60 -16.61 3.29
C TYR A 409 16.11 -16.47 3.63
N VAL A 410 15.27 -17.20 2.91
CA VAL A 410 13.89 -17.53 3.32
C VAL A 410 13.98 -18.78 4.18
N ASP A 411 13.38 -18.79 5.38
CA ASP A 411 13.60 -19.81 6.39
C ASP A 411 13.14 -21.20 5.98
N ASP A 412 11.93 -21.31 5.40
CA ASP A 412 11.34 -22.59 4.98
C ASP A 412 10.26 -22.41 3.91
N ASP A 413 9.84 -23.51 3.28
CA ASP A 413 8.80 -23.54 2.25
C ASP A 413 7.42 -24.03 2.73
N GLY A 414 7.23 -24.26 4.03
CA GLY A 414 6.01 -24.87 4.58
C GLY A 414 5.89 -26.37 4.36
N CYS A 415 6.72 -26.97 3.52
CA CYS A 415 6.76 -28.40 3.20
C CYS A 415 7.94 -29.14 3.86
N GLY A 416 8.65 -28.51 4.77
CA GLY A 416 9.75 -29.07 5.54
C GLY A 416 11.12 -28.93 4.89
N ASN A 417 11.24 -28.10 3.86
CA ASN A 417 12.52 -27.78 3.21
C ASN A 417 12.95 -26.35 3.55
N GLY A 418 14.26 -26.08 3.49
CA GLY A 418 14.87 -24.79 3.77
C GLY A 418 16.20 -24.91 4.49
N PRO A 419 16.90 -23.80 4.74
CA PRO A 419 16.60 -22.47 4.22
C PRO A 419 16.89 -22.30 2.72
N PHE A 420 16.20 -21.37 2.07
CA PHE A 420 16.39 -21.05 0.65
C PHE A 420 17.16 -19.76 0.50
N LYS A 421 18.32 -19.83 -0.13
CA LYS A 421 19.20 -18.69 -0.35
C LYS A 421 18.72 -17.84 -1.52
N LEU A 422 18.67 -16.53 -1.33
CA LEU A 422 18.59 -15.52 -2.37
C LEU A 422 19.95 -14.82 -2.45
N LYS A 423 20.59 -14.82 -3.63
CA LYS A 423 21.89 -14.20 -3.84
C LYS A 423 21.82 -13.24 -5.01
N LEU A 424 22.32 -12.04 -4.81
CA LEU A 424 22.40 -10.98 -5.82
C LEU A 424 23.83 -10.46 -5.96
N THR A 425 24.29 -10.30 -7.19
CA THR A 425 25.51 -9.57 -7.53
C THR A 425 25.15 -8.35 -8.35
N VAL A 426 25.65 -7.17 -7.96
CA VAL A 426 25.34 -5.88 -8.60
C VAL A 426 26.61 -5.19 -9.07
N TRP A 427 26.61 -4.65 -10.30
CA TRP A 427 27.64 -3.78 -10.83
C TRP A 427 27.08 -2.89 -11.95
N ARG A 428 27.84 -1.93 -12.43
CA ARG A 428 27.52 -1.17 -13.65
C ARG A 428 28.60 -1.29 -14.72
N GLU A 429 28.17 -1.17 -15.98
CA GLU A 429 29.03 -0.98 -17.13
C GLU A 429 28.61 0.31 -17.86
N GLY A 430 29.43 1.35 -17.79
CA GLY A 430 29.03 2.66 -18.28
C GLY A 430 27.85 3.22 -17.49
N GLU A 431 26.70 3.41 -18.15
CA GLU A 431 25.44 3.91 -17.57
C GLU A 431 24.41 2.81 -17.33
N ASP A 432 24.74 1.56 -17.65
CA ASP A 432 23.87 0.41 -17.50
C ASP A 432 24.17 -0.35 -16.20
N ALA A 433 23.13 -0.82 -15.51
CA ALA A 433 23.22 -1.55 -14.25
C ALA A 433 22.87 -3.03 -14.45
N TYR A 434 23.66 -3.91 -13.83
CA TYR A 434 23.55 -5.35 -13.92
C TYR A 434 23.20 -5.95 -12.57
N PHE A 435 22.20 -6.81 -12.56
CA PHE A 435 21.67 -7.51 -11.38
C PHE A 435 21.62 -9.01 -11.68
N ASP A 436 22.62 -9.75 -11.20
CA ASP A 436 22.76 -11.19 -11.44
C ASP A 436 22.39 -11.98 -10.18
N TRP A 437 21.28 -12.73 -10.24
CA TRP A 437 20.80 -13.61 -9.18
C TRP A 437 21.39 -15.02 -9.21
N THR A 438 22.46 -15.25 -9.96
CA THR A 438 23.15 -16.55 -10.03
C THR A 438 23.67 -16.94 -8.65
N GLY A 439 23.34 -18.16 -8.21
CA GLY A 439 23.63 -18.71 -6.88
C GLY A 439 22.46 -18.63 -5.92
N THR A 440 21.30 -18.10 -6.34
CA THR A 440 20.01 -18.32 -5.68
C THR A 440 19.65 -19.80 -5.70
N SER A 441 19.02 -20.30 -4.64
CA SER A 441 18.57 -21.70 -4.50
C SER A 441 17.67 -22.13 -5.65
N ASP A 442 17.68 -23.42 -5.95
CA ASP A 442 16.71 -24.06 -6.84
C ASP A 442 15.29 -23.80 -6.34
N GLN A 443 14.29 -23.90 -7.24
CA GLN A 443 12.90 -23.73 -6.90
C GLN A 443 12.47 -24.60 -5.72
N ALA A 444 11.69 -24.04 -4.81
CA ALA A 444 11.19 -24.74 -3.66
C ALA A 444 10.12 -25.78 -4.05
N PRO A 445 10.08 -26.95 -3.40
CA PRO A 445 8.96 -27.86 -3.51
C PRO A 445 7.64 -27.24 -3.04
N GLY A 446 7.67 -26.37 -2.03
CA GLY A 446 6.52 -25.64 -1.49
C GLY A 446 6.27 -24.28 -2.16
N PRO A 447 5.23 -23.55 -1.72
CA PRO A 447 4.64 -22.43 -2.47
C PRO A 447 5.35 -21.08 -2.32
N ILE A 448 6.61 -21.03 -1.89
CA ILE A 448 7.36 -19.79 -1.70
C ILE A 448 8.01 -19.24 -2.97
N ASN A 449 7.90 -19.95 -4.10
CA ASN A 449 8.50 -19.52 -5.35
C ASN A 449 7.90 -18.22 -5.84
N PHE A 450 8.72 -17.39 -6.48
CA PHE A 450 8.33 -16.08 -6.98
C PHE A 450 8.57 -15.99 -8.48
N TYR A 451 7.49 -15.98 -9.25
CA TYR A 451 7.54 -15.93 -10.71
C TYR A 451 7.02 -14.57 -11.20
N LEU A 452 7.91 -13.81 -11.82
CA LEU A 452 7.54 -12.57 -12.52
C LEU A 452 8.31 -12.45 -13.82
N HIS A 453 7.73 -11.69 -14.75
CA HIS A 453 8.43 -11.25 -15.96
C HIS A 453 9.63 -10.36 -15.63
N GLU A 454 10.66 -10.40 -16.49
CA GLU A 454 11.89 -9.60 -16.33
C GLU A 454 11.60 -8.10 -16.13
N GLY A 455 10.65 -7.53 -16.89
CA GLY A 455 10.25 -6.12 -16.74
C GLY A 455 9.74 -5.78 -15.34
N MET A 456 8.94 -6.67 -14.72
CA MET A 456 8.47 -6.49 -13.36
C MET A 456 9.62 -6.58 -12.34
N PHE A 457 10.61 -7.44 -12.55
CA PHE A 457 11.83 -7.45 -11.72
C PHE A 457 12.62 -6.16 -11.85
N LYS A 458 12.78 -5.62 -13.07
CA LYS A 458 13.41 -4.31 -13.28
C LYS A 458 12.69 -3.20 -12.53
N MET A 459 11.36 -3.26 -12.48
CA MET A 459 10.57 -2.29 -11.73
C MET A 459 10.86 -2.36 -10.23
N PHE A 460 10.88 -3.55 -9.61
CA PHE A 460 11.23 -3.68 -8.19
C PHE A 460 12.61 -3.09 -7.85
N ILE A 461 13.61 -3.35 -8.71
CA ILE A 461 14.94 -2.76 -8.59
C ILE A 461 14.87 -1.24 -8.70
N GLY A 462 14.16 -0.72 -9.71
CA GLY A 462 14.01 0.72 -9.94
C GLY A 462 13.27 1.42 -8.81
N VAL A 463 12.17 0.84 -8.29
CA VAL A 463 11.45 1.36 -7.12
C VAL A 463 12.41 1.50 -5.93
N TYR A 464 13.19 0.46 -5.62
CA TYR A 464 14.13 0.50 -4.52
C TYR A 464 15.19 1.59 -4.72
N MET A 465 15.80 1.65 -5.91
CA MET A 465 16.83 2.66 -6.23
C MET A 465 16.26 4.08 -6.15
N ILE A 466 15.07 4.33 -6.70
CA ILE A 466 14.42 5.64 -6.64
C ILE A 466 14.11 6.02 -5.18
N MET A 467 13.53 5.12 -4.41
CA MET A 467 13.20 5.39 -3.01
C MET A 467 14.44 5.61 -2.13
N ALA A 468 15.53 4.86 -2.40
CA ALA A 468 16.77 4.98 -1.63
C ALA A 468 17.58 6.23 -2.00
N PHE A 469 17.65 6.59 -3.28
CA PHE A 469 18.58 7.61 -3.76
C PHE A 469 17.93 8.93 -4.16
N ASP A 470 16.76 8.92 -4.83
CA ASP A 470 16.04 10.13 -5.21
C ASP A 470 14.53 9.89 -5.40
N PRO A 471 13.72 10.03 -4.33
CA PRO A 471 12.29 9.76 -4.38
C PRO A 471 11.48 10.81 -5.17
N GLN A 472 12.11 11.82 -5.77
CA GLN A 472 11.44 12.80 -6.63
C GLN A 472 11.29 12.32 -8.07
N ILE A 473 12.00 11.26 -8.46
CA ILE A 473 11.92 10.70 -9.81
C ILE A 473 10.53 10.09 -10.02
N LEU A 474 9.91 10.42 -11.16
CA LEU A 474 8.64 9.81 -11.56
C LEU A 474 8.84 8.31 -11.82
N LEU A 475 8.11 7.47 -11.09
CA LEU A 475 8.15 6.04 -11.30
C LEU A 475 7.38 5.65 -12.57
N ASN A 476 8.09 5.17 -13.58
CA ASN A 476 7.55 4.62 -14.82
C ASN A 476 8.57 3.69 -15.51
N ASP A 477 8.18 3.05 -16.61
CA ASP A 477 9.00 2.06 -17.31
C ASP A 477 10.20 2.66 -18.08
N GLY A 478 10.44 3.95 -18.02
CA GLY A 478 11.46 4.65 -18.80
C GLY A 478 12.91 4.20 -18.56
N PHE A 479 13.19 3.53 -17.45
CA PHE A 479 14.54 3.07 -17.10
C PHE A 479 14.83 1.60 -17.46
N TYR A 480 13.86 0.86 -18.01
CA TYR A 480 14.00 -0.59 -18.22
C TYR A 480 15.20 -0.99 -19.10
N ASP A 481 15.53 -0.17 -20.08
CA ASP A 481 16.67 -0.41 -20.97
C ASP A 481 18.03 -0.29 -20.25
N LEU A 482 18.07 0.37 -19.10
CA LEU A 482 19.28 0.58 -18.30
C LEU A 482 19.53 -0.53 -17.28
N ILE A 483 18.53 -1.33 -16.99
CA ILE A 483 18.59 -2.39 -15.98
C ILE A 483 18.65 -3.75 -16.69
N HIS A 484 19.73 -4.48 -16.47
CA HIS A 484 19.94 -5.83 -16.99
C HIS A 484 19.80 -6.82 -15.85
N VAL A 485 18.82 -7.71 -15.94
CA VAL A 485 18.53 -8.72 -14.90
C VAL A 485 18.83 -10.10 -15.43
N LYS A 486 19.57 -10.90 -14.66
CA LYS A 486 19.80 -12.31 -14.94
C LYS A 486 19.24 -13.15 -13.79
N MET A 487 18.22 -13.95 -14.10
CA MET A 487 17.59 -14.87 -13.16
C MET A 487 17.82 -16.31 -13.62
N PRO A 488 18.39 -17.19 -12.76
CA PRO A 488 18.54 -18.60 -13.10
C PRO A 488 17.17 -19.28 -13.27
N LYS A 489 16.96 -19.94 -14.41
CA LYS A 489 15.77 -20.78 -14.60
C LYS A 489 15.74 -21.93 -13.61
N GLY A 490 14.54 -22.30 -13.13
CA GLY A 490 14.35 -23.33 -12.13
C GLY A 490 14.82 -22.92 -10.73
N SER A 491 15.05 -21.62 -10.49
CA SER A 491 15.34 -21.10 -9.15
C SER A 491 14.06 -20.63 -8.46
N VAL A 492 14.15 -20.35 -7.14
CA VAL A 492 13.05 -19.76 -6.35
C VAL A 492 12.52 -18.46 -6.98
N LEU A 493 13.35 -17.70 -7.70
CA LEU A 493 12.98 -16.42 -8.34
C LEU A 493 12.55 -16.55 -9.80
N GLN A 494 12.74 -17.71 -10.41
CA GLN A 494 12.32 -18.02 -11.77
C GLN A 494 11.94 -19.50 -11.87
N PRO A 495 10.93 -19.94 -11.11
CA PRO A 495 10.52 -21.35 -11.10
C PRO A 495 9.91 -21.76 -12.44
N GLU A 496 9.98 -23.05 -12.71
CA GLU A 496 9.37 -23.66 -13.88
C GLU A 496 7.97 -24.19 -13.53
N PHE A 497 7.04 -24.07 -14.50
CA PHE A 497 5.71 -24.64 -14.38
C PHE A 497 5.79 -26.16 -14.11
N PRO A 498 5.00 -26.71 -13.18
CA PRO A 498 3.87 -26.12 -12.45
C PRO A 498 4.16 -25.74 -10.99
N ALA A 499 5.34 -25.20 -10.67
CA ALA A 499 5.69 -24.87 -9.29
C ALA A 499 4.63 -24.01 -8.60
N ALA A 500 4.41 -24.24 -7.31
CA ALA A 500 3.46 -23.50 -6.48
C ALA A 500 4.00 -22.09 -6.11
N LEU A 501 3.12 -21.09 -6.01
CA LEU A 501 3.44 -19.67 -5.88
C LEU A 501 2.67 -18.96 -4.76
N GLY A 502 1.72 -19.61 -4.08
CA GLY A 502 0.75 -18.98 -3.18
C GLY A 502 1.38 -18.16 -2.05
N CYS A 503 2.49 -18.61 -1.48
CA CYS A 503 3.23 -17.93 -0.41
C CYS A 503 4.47 -17.16 -0.91
N ARG A 504 4.49 -16.74 -2.18
CA ARG A 504 5.62 -16.04 -2.84
C ARG A 504 6.07 -14.75 -2.15
N THR A 505 5.21 -14.13 -1.33
CA THR A 505 5.49 -12.84 -0.68
C THR A 505 6.71 -12.86 0.21
N HIS A 506 7.10 -14.03 0.73
CA HIS A 506 8.30 -14.17 1.56
C HIS A 506 9.57 -14.03 0.72
N ALA A 507 9.64 -14.68 -0.44
CA ALA A 507 10.73 -14.49 -1.39
C ALA A 507 10.76 -13.06 -1.94
N LEU A 508 9.59 -12.49 -2.25
CA LEU A 508 9.46 -11.11 -2.73
C LEU A 508 9.98 -10.10 -1.69
N ALA A 509 9.53 -10.17 -0.45
CA ALA A 509 9.97 -9.25 0.62
C ALA A 509 11.47 -9.40 0.90
N ARG A 510 12.00 -10.64 0.87
CA ARG A 510 13.42 -10.90 1.09
C ARG A 510 14.30 -10.34 -0.02
N GLN A 511 13.82 -10.25 -1.26
CA GLN A 511 14.56 -9.60 -2.36
C GLN A 511 14.91 -8.13 -2.04
N PHE A 512 14.03 -7.39 -1.38
CA PHE A 512 14.33 -6.01 -0.99
C PHE A 512 15.46 -5.94 0.04
N ASP A 513 15.52 -6.86 1.00
CA ASP A 513 16.63 -6.96 1.95
C ASP A 513 17.93 -7.31 1.20
N VAL A 514 17.90 -8.27 0.29
CA VAL A 514 19.06 -8.67 -0.52
C VAL A 514 19.54 -7.53 -1.43
N LEU A 515 18.60 -6.81 -2.03
CA LEU A 515 18.89 -5.64 -2.87
C LEU A 515 19.54 -4.52 -2.05
N GLY A 516 18.97 -4.20 -0.88
CA GLY A 516 19.54 -3.25 0.07
C GLY A 516 20.95 -3.61 0.50
N GLY A 517 21.17 -4.88 0.86
CA GLY A 517 22.48 -5.40 1.23
C GLY A 517 23.50 -5.30 0.09
N ALA A 518 23.13 -5.67 -1.14
CA ALA A 518 24.01 -5.57 -2.30
C ALA A 518 24.36 -4.11 -2.66
N LEU A 519 23.39 -3.21 -2.61
CA LEU A 519 23.60 -1.78 -2.87
C LEU A 519 24.45 -1.11 -1.79
N SER A 520 24.35 -1.57 -0.53
CA SER A 520 25.13 -1.02 0.59
C SER A 520 26.65 -1.19 0.44
N HIS A 521 27.10 -2.15 -0.35
CA HIS A 521 28.53 -2.29 -0.68
C HIS A 521 29.05 -1.12 -1.54
N ASN A 522 28.15 -0.43 -2.24
CA ASN A 522 28.50 0.68 -3.11
C ASN A 522 28.28 2.05 -2.43
N ALA A 523 27.20 2.15 -1.69
CA ALA A 523 26.77 3.40 -1.00
C ALA A 523 26.19 3.05 0.39
N PRO A 524 27.00 2.61 1.34
CA PRO A 524 26.52 2.14 2.64
C PRO A 524 25.79 3.22 3.43
N GLU A 525 26.15 4.50 3.21
CA GLU A 525 25.50 5.65 3.84
C GLU A 525 24.11 5.95 3.29
N MET A 526 23.73 5.36 2.16
CA MET A 526 22.41 5.52 1.54
C MET A 526 21.51 4.27 1.71
N ALA A 527 22.11 3.13 2.05
CA ALA A 527 21.39 1.86 2.16
C ALA A 527 20.68 1.72 3.51
N THR A 528 19.58 0.99 3.53
CA THR A 528 18.84 0.64 4.75
C THR A 528 19.37 -0.66 5.36
N ALA A 529 19.08 -0.91 6.64
CA ALA A 529 19.19 -2.23 7.24
C ALA A 529 18.11 -3.18 6.67
N ALA A 530 18.05 -4.45 7.13
CA ALA A 530 16.97 -5.36 6.76
C ALA A 530 15.65 -4.96 7.41
N GLY A 531 14.57 -5.06 6.65
CA GLY A 531 13.21 -4.97 7.18
C GLY A 531 12.72 -6.28 7.82
N CYS A 532 11.47 -6.33 8.21
CA CYS A 532 10.84 -7.57 8.67
C CYS A 532 10.93 -8.70 7.61
N GLY A 533 11.16 -8.35 6.35
CA GLY A 533 11.46 -9.29 5.25
C GLY A 533 10.42 -10.38 5.05
N SER A 534 9.16 -10.09 5.39
CA SER A 534 8.02 -10.98 5.31
C SER A 534 6.75 -10.19 5.03
N SER A 535 5.71 -10.87 4.57
CA SER A 535 4.33 -10.39 4.52
C SER A 535 3.49 -11.39 5.29
N PRO A 536 3.37 -11.24 6.61
CA PRO A 536 2.65 -12.20 7.45
C PRO A 536 1.16 -12.17 7.14
N HIS A 537 0.54 -13.34 6.96
CA HIS A 537 -0.90 -13.46 6.74
C HIS A 537 -1.54 -14.30 7.86
N PHE A 538 -2.67 -13.84 8.30
CA PHE A 538 -3.58 -14.55 9.19
C PHE A 538 -4.91 -14.78 8.46
N LEU A 539 -5.30 -16.03 8.32
CA LEU A 539 -6.55 -16.44 7.70
C LEU A 539 -7.39 -17.17 8.76
N TYR A 540 -8.68 -16.84 8.82
CA TYR A 540 -9.62 -17.48 9.73
C TYR A 540 -10.95 -17.69 9.02
N SER A 541 -11.41 -18.94 8.98
CA SER A 541 -12.63 -19.30 8.27
C SER A 541 -13.42 -20.36 9.02
N GLY A 542 -14.73 -20.40 8.80
CA GLY A 542 -15.61 -21.36 9.41
C GLY A 542 -17.06 -21.13 9.06
N VAL A 543 -17.92 -21.80 9.83
CA VAL A 543 -19.37 -21.59 9.80
C VAL A 543 -19.80 -21.21 11.22
N ALA A 544 -20.38 -20.05 11.38
CA ALA A 544 -20.85 -19.56 12.66
C ALA A 544 -22.05 -20.37 13.18
N SER A 545 -22.37 -20.26 14.44
CA SER A 545 -23.46 -20.99 15.12
C SER A 545 -24.85 -20.75 14.51
N ASP A 546 -25.04 -19.64 13.79
CA ASP A 546 -26.25 -19.33 13.02
C ASP A 546 -26.28 -19.93 11.59
N GLY A 547 -25.23 -20.63 11.20
CA GLY A 547 -25.06 -21.27 9.90
C GLY A 547 -24.44 -20.35 8.83
N ALA A 548 -24.06 -19.10 9.17
CA ALA A 548 -23.42 -18.19 8.22
C ALA A 548 -21.95 -18.55 8.01
N PRO A 549 -21.46 -18.72 6.78
CA PRO A 549 -20.04 -18.90 6.53
C PRO A 549 -19.30 -17.57 6.73
N PHE A 550 -18.09 -17.65 7.29
CA PHE A 550 -17.21 -16.48 7.39
C PHE A 550 -15.80 -16.83 6.91
N GLN A 551 -15.13 -15.84 6.36
CA GLN A 551 -13.74 -15.95 5.93
C GLN A 551 -13.04 -14.60 6.08
N LEU A 552 -12.02 -14.56 6.89
CA LEU A 552 -11.10 -13.44 7.06
C LEU A 552 -9.76 -13.77 6.41
N MET A 553 -9.20 -12.83 5.70
CA MET A 553 -7.79 -12.77 5.37
C MET A 553 -7.27 -11.41 5.84
N GLU A 554 -6.22 -11.41 6.62
CA GLU A 554 -5.56 -10.21 7.11
C GLU A 554 -4.06 -10.29 6.89
N ILE A 555 -3.50 -9.25 6.27
CA ILE A 555 -2.05 -9.04 6.14
C ILE A 555 -1.60 -8.24 7.34
N LEU A 556 -0.57 -8.73 8.04
CA LEU A 556 0.07 -8.02 9.14
C LEU A 556 1.41 -7.43 8.69
N TYR A 557 1.90 -6.47 9.45
CA TYR A 557 3.12 -5.75 9.14
C TYR A 557 4.12 -5.87 10.29
N GLY A 558 5.41 -5.83 9.94
CA GLY A 558 6.50 -5.86 10.91
C GLY A 558 7.26 -4.54 10.96
N GLY A 559 8.48 -4.57 11.47
CA GLY A 559 9.34 -3.39 11.53
C GLY A 559 9.85 -2.97 10.15
N ILE A 560 9.87 -1.67 9.88
CA ILE A 560 10.60 -1.05 8.77
C ILE A 560 12.04 -0.78 9.23
N PRO A 561 13.06 -0.96 8.36
CA PRO A 561 14.46 -0.86 8.77
C PRO A 561 14.89 0.54 9.22
N GLY A 562 15.90 0.57 10.07
CA GLY A 562 16.69 1.77 10.28
C GLY A 562 17.34 2.22 8.96
N ARG A 563 17.42 3.52 8.74
CA ARG A 563 17.88 4.14 7.49
C ARG A 563 18.78 5.34 7.76
N PRO A 564 19.55 5.81 6.77
CA PRO A 564 20.51 6.91 6.96
C PRO A 564 19.92 8.19 7.55
N LEU A 565 18.66 8.49 7.21
CA LEU A 565 17.98 9.73 7.56
C LEU A 565 16.99 9.59 8.73
N GLY A 566 16.91 8.43 9.38
CA GLY A 566 15.95 8.26 10.48
C GLY A 566 15.75 6.84 10.95
N ASP A 567 14.99 6.74 12.03
CA ASP A 567 14.56 5.48 12.61
C ASP A 567 13.62 4.71 11.68
N GLY A 568 13.58 3.41 11.86
CA GLY A 568 12.57 2.56 11.30
C GLY A 568 11.20 2.85 11.89
N ILE A 569 10.15 2.46 11.17
CA ILE A 569 8.75 2.63 11.59
C ILE A 569 8.26 1.32 12.19
N ASP A 570 7.56 1.42 13.32
CA ASP A 570 7.03 0.25 14.03
C ASP A 570 5.77 -0.26 13.33
N GLY A 571 5.68 -1.57 13.10
CA GLY A 571 4.48 -2.23 12.57
C GLY A 571 3.89 -1.61 11.30
N HIS A 572 4.71 -1.35 10.30
CA HIS A 572 4.31 -0.65 9.09
C HIS A 572 4.53 -1.52 7.84
N SER A 573 3.70 -1.29 6.82
CA SER A 573 3.83 -1.97 5.53
C SER A 573 5.07 -1.52 4.75
N TRP A 574 5.71 -2.47 4.07
CA TRP A 574 6.68 -2.20 3.01
C TRP A 574 6.00 -1.76 1.70
N TRP A 575 4.75 -2.17 1.51
CA TRP A 575 4.01 -1.92 0.29
C TRP A 575 3.38 -0.53 0.33
N PRO A 576 3.49 0.28 -0.71
CA PRO A 576 2.79 1.56 -0.79
C PRO A 576 1.28 1.36 -0.64
N LEU A 577 0.61 2.29 0.02
CA LEU A 577 -0.83 2.33 0.26
C LEU A 577 -1.41 1.26 1.19
N PHE A 578 -0.71 0.17 1.49
CA PHE A 578 -1.27 -0.88 2.35
C PHE A 578 -1.50 -0.38 3.77
N GLU A 579 -2.69 -0.64 4.28
CA GLU A 579 -3.15 -0.26 5.61
C GLU A 579 -3.58 -1.49 6.42
N ASN A 580 -3.80 -1.31 7.72
CA ASN A 580 -4.36 -2.36 8.58
C ASN A 580 -5.89 -2.35 8.49
N ILE A 581 -6.52 -3.51 8.61
CA ILE A 581 -7.97 -3.59 8.81
C ILE A 581 -8.27 -2.97 10.19
N PRO A 582 -9.19 -1.98 10.28
CA PRO A 582 -9.60 -1.42 11.56
C PRO A 582 -10.11 -2.49 12.54
N THR A 583 -9.74 -2.39 13.81
CA THR A 583 -10.16 -3.36 14.85
C THR A 583 -11.69 -3.45 14.93
N GLU A 584 -12.38 -2.30 14.82
CA GLU A 584 -13.84 -2.21 14.83
C GLU A 584 -14.48 -2.98 13.66
N TYR A 585 -13.84 -2.96 12.49
CA TYR A 585 -14.27 -3.73 11.33
C TYR A 585 -14.12 -5.24 11.60
N LEU A 586 -12.94 -5.66 12.09
CA LEU A 586 -12.68 -7.06 12.41
C LEU A 586 -13.70 -7.63 13.40
N GLU A 587 -13.95 -6.93 14.51
CA GLU A 587 -14.87 -7.38 15.56
C GLU A 587 -16.35 -7.30 15.14
N THR A 588 -16.68 -6.46 14.16
CA THR A 588 -18.06 -6.33 13.64
C THR A 588 -18.40 -7.43 12.64
N TYR A 589 -17.46 -7.81 11.79
CA TYR A 589 -17.73 -8.69 10.65
C TYR A 589 -17.23 -10.12 10.81
N PHE A 590 -16.34 -10.36 11.78
CA PHE A 590 -15.77 -11.68 12.00
C PHE A 590 -15.94 -12.11 13.46
N PRO A 591 -16.14 -13.41 13.73
CA PRO A 591 -16.40 -13.89 15.06
C PRO A 591 -15.11 -13.97 15.90
N LEU A 592 -14.49 -12.85 16.17
CA LEU A 592 -13.28 -12.70 16.97
C LEU A 592 -13.27 -11.40 17.75
N VAL A 593 -12.38 -11.29 18.73
CA VAL A 593 -12.09 -10.05 19.48
C VAL A 593 -10.58 -9.83 19.47
N ILE A 594 -10.17 -8.58 19.27
CA ILE A 594 -8.77 -8.17 19.37
C ILE A 594 -8.46 -7.79 20.83
N GLU A 595 -7.82 -8.70 21.58
CA GLU A 595 -7.45 -8.42 22.97
C GLU A 595 -6.25 -7.49 23.13
N SER A 596 -5.36 -7.50 22.14
CA SER A 596 -4.17 -6.66 22.11
C SER A 596 -3.73 -6.37 20.68
N TYR A 597 -3.28 -5.15 20.41
CA TYR A 597 -2.55 -4.77 19.20
C TYR A 597 -1.53 -3.70 19.59
N THR A 598 -0.29 -4.12 19.79
CA THR A 598 0.77 -3.29 20.38
C THR A 598 2.11 -3.51 19.69
N SER A 599 2.98 -2.52 19.78
CA SER A 599 4.40 -2.65 19.40
C SER A 599 5.11 -3.57 20.41
N ILE A 600 5.97 -4.46 19.92
CA ILE A 600 6.81 -5.34 20.74
C ILE A 600 8.06 -4.55 21.16
N CYS A 601 8.13 -4.19 22.43
CA CYS A 601 9.28 -3.48 22.99
C CYS A 601 10.58 -4.26 22.71
N ASP A 602 11.67 -3.55 22.36
CA ASP A 602 13.00 -4.11 22.06
C ASP A 602 13.11 -5.02 20.83
N SER A 603 12.05 -5.16 20.04
CA SER A 603 12.10 -6.02 18.85
C SER A 603 12.80 -5.38 17.65
N GLY A 604 12.88 -4.06 17.59
CA GLY A 604 13.67 -3.33 16.59
C GLY A 604 15.16 -3.31 16.95
N GLY A 605 16.02 -3.59 15.99
CA GLY A 605 17.47 -3.59 16.17
C GLY A 605 18.00 -2.23 16.61
N ALA A 606 18.87 -2.22 17.65
CA ALA A 606 19.51 -1.02 18.11
C ALA A 606 20.46 -0.42 17.04
N GLY A 607 20.48 0.90 16.89
CA GLY A 607 21.33 1.61 15.94
C GLY A 607 21.40 3.10 16.26
N LYS A 608 22.26 3.83 15.58
CA LYS A 608 22.18 5.30 15.54
C LYS A 608 20.77 5.71 15.13
N HIS A 609 20.21 4.99 14.16
CA HIS A 609 18.81 4.96 13.82
C HIS A 609 18.27 3.56 14.12
N ARG A 610 17.30 3.49 15.03
CA ARG A 610 16.67 2.25 15.49
C ARG A 610 15.90 1.58 14.33
N GLY A 611 15.96 0.25 14.24
CA GLY A 611 14.99 -0.52 13.47
C GLY A 611 13.59 -0.38 14.04
N GLY A 612 12.57 -0.45 13.20
CA GLY A 612 11.18 -0.49 13.64
C GLY A 612 10.89 -1.75 14.45
N ASN A 613 10.05 -1.62 15.46
CA ASN A 613 9.56 -2.76 16.22
C ASN A 613 8.51 -3.56 15.40
N GLY A 614 8.48 -4.86 15.59
CA GLY A 614 7.35 -5.70 15.22
C GLY A 614 6.12 -5.41 16.08
N VAL A 615 5.01 -6.04 15.75
CA VAL A 615 3.75 -5.92 16.49
C VAL A 615 3.31 -7.25 17.05
N GLU A 616 2.62 -7.18 18.20
CA GLU A 616 1.86 -8.29 18.77
C GLU A 616 0.39 -8.01 18.57
N LYS A 617 -0.31 -8.92 17.92
CA LYS A 617 -1.76 -8.93 17.81
C LYS A 617 -2.31 -10.20 18.42
N ILE A 618 -3.28 -10.07 19.33
CA ILE A 618 -3.91 -11.20 20.03
C ILE A 618 -5.37 -11.27 19.61
N TYR A 619 -5.70 -12.34 18.89
CA TYR A 619 -7.06 -12.65 18.47
C TYR A 619 -7.68 -13.64 19.45
N ARG A 620 -8.82 -13.33 20.04
CA ARG A 620 -9.65 -14.29 20.79
C ARG A 620 -10.77 -14.76 19.89
N ILE A 621 -10.85 -16.06 19.69
CA ILE A 621 -11.80 -16.76 18.83
C ILE A 621 -13.18 -16.86 19.53
N LEU A 622 -14.25 -16.59 18.81
CA LEU A 622 -15.63 -16.65 19.31
C LEU A 622 -16.44 -17.81 18.71
N GLU A 623 -16.13 -18.26 17.48
CA GLU A 623 -16.80 -19.36 16.80
C GLU A 623 -15.79 -20.45 16.39
N PRO A 624 -16.21 -21.72 16.27
CA PRO A 624 -15.33 -22.77 15.77
C PRO A 624 -14.91 -22.47 14.32
N GLY A 625 -13.66 -22.80 13.98
CA GLY A 625 -13.16 -22.62 12.63
C GLY A 625 -11.77 -23.18 12.46
N GLU A 626 -11.17 -22.83 11.32
CA GLU A 626 -9.80 -23.15 10.99
C GLU A 626 -9.01 -21.88 10.75
N ILE A 627 -7.75 -21.87 11.18
CA ILE A 627 -6.80 -20.83 10.80
C ILE A 627 -5.70 -21.40 9.91
N SER A 628 -5.25 -20.56 8.99
CA SER A 628 -4.01 -20.72 8.24
C SER A 628 -3.11 -19.51 8.47
N ILE A 629 -1.82 -19.75 8.56
CA ILE A 629 -0.81 -18.72 8.78
C ILE A 629 0.32 -18.94 7.80
N HIS A 630 0.78 -17.89 7.15
CA HIS A 630 2.10 -17.90 6.54
C HIS A 630 2.88 -16.63 6.87
N ASP A 631 4.12 -16.83 7.24
CA ASP A 631 5.10 -15.81 7.63
C ASP A 631 6.52 -16.33 7.38
N ASP A 632 7.51 -15.50 7.69
CA ASP A 632 8.92 -15.85 7.63
C ASP A 632 9.68 -15.21 8.79
N ARG A 633 11.02 -15.21 8.79
CA ARG A 633 11.85 -14.65 9.87
C ARG A 633 11.58 -15.30 11.25
N HIS A 634 11.28 -16.57 11.27
CA HIS A 634 11.24 -17.35 12.53
C HIS A 634 12.61 -17.82 13.01
N GLN A 635 13.59 -17.90 12.10
CA GLN A 635 14.95 -18.39 12.36
C GLN A 635 16.03 -17.39 11.98
N SER A 636 15.88 -16.68 10.87
CA SER A 636 16.81 -15.67 10.38
C SER A 636 16.43 -14.28 10.90
N HIS A 637 17.37 -13.61 11.59
CA HIS A 637 17.16 -12.24 12.07
C HIS A 637 17.21 -11.22 10.93
N PRO A 638 16.38 -10.18 10.94
CA PRO A 638 16.59 -8.98 10.12
C PRO A 638 17.92 -8.32 10.49
N TRP A 639 18.88 -8.33 9.57
CA TRP A 639 20.25 -7.87 9.85
C TRP A 639 20.35 -6.35 10.04
N GLY A 640 21.26 -5.95 10.95
CA GLY A 640 21.66 -4.56 11.14
C GLY A 640 22.83 -4.17 10.23
N ILE A 641 23.05 -2.87 9.98
CA ILE A 641 24.09 -2.36 9.10
C ILE A 641 24.93 -1.26 9.77
N LEU A 642 26.22 -1.15 9.41
CA LEU A 642 27.17 -0.12 9.90
C LEU A 642 27.29 -0.07 11.43
N GLY A 643 27.27 -1.23 12.08
CA GLY A 643 27.32 -1.37 13.54
C GLY A 643 25.94 -1.45 14.20
N GLY A 644 24.87 -1.23 13.46
CA GLY A 644 23.50 -1.48 13.91
C GLY A 644 23.26 -2.95 14.23
N LYS A 645 22.31 -3.23 15.12
CA LYS A 645 22.00 -4.56 15.63
C LYS A 645 20.83 -5.18 14.86
N PRO A 646 20.74 -6.52 14.83
CA PRO A 646 19.62 -7.20 14.19
C PRO A 646 18.31 -6.96 14.94
N GLY A 647 17.20 -7.04 14.21
CA GLY A 647 15.86 -7.10 14.79
C GLY A 647 15.52 -8.47 15.35
N ALA A 648 14.44 -8.56 16.13
CA ALA A 648 13.91 -9.81 16.66
C ALA A 648 13.17 -10.60 15.57
N CYS A 649 13.18 -11.93 15.73
CA CYS A 649 12.42 -12.84 14.89
C CYS A 649 10.92 -12.81 15.19
N SER A 650 10.12 -13.28 14.23
CA SER A 650 8.68 -13.56 14.35
C SER A 650 8.41 -14.76 15.24
N ALA A 651 7.22 -14.81 15.89
CA ALA A 651 6.77 -15.99 16.65
C ALA A 651 5.24 -16.03 16.75
N LYS A 652 4.67 -17.23 16.84
CA LYS A 652 3.21 -17.42 16.95
C LYS A 652 2.85 -18.52 17.92
N TRP A 653 1.69 -18.37 18.57
CA TRP A 653 1.17 -19.38 19.49
C TRP A 653 -0.35 -19.48 19.38
N LEU A 654 -0.82 -20.71 19.50
CA LEU A 654 -2.19 -21.01 19.87
C LEU A 654 -2.23 -21.20 21.39
N VAL A 655 -3.04 -20.41 22.09
CA VAL A 655 -3.36 -20.57 23.50
C VAL A 655 -4.78 -21.10 23.58
N GLN A 656 -4.91 -22.36 24.03
CA GLN A 656 -6.21 -23.03 24.14
C GLN A 656 -7.01 -22.49 25.33
N GLY A 657 -8.34 -22.65 25.30
CA GLY A 657 -9.23 -22.14 26.35
C GLY A 657 -8.93 -22.68 27.75
N ASP A 658 -8.26 -23.84 27.87
CA ASP A 658 -7.76 -24.43 29.11
C ASP A 658 -6.41 -23.85 29.59
N GLY A 659 -5.83 -22.94 28.85
CA GLY A 659 -4.53 -22.28 29.11
C GLY A 659 -3.32 -23.01 28.50
N GLY A 660 -3.51 -24.11 27.79
CA GLY A 660 -2.45 -24.79 27.05
C GLY A 660 -1.85 -23.89 25.96
N ARG A 661 -0.51 -23.72 25.95
CA ARG A 661 0.19 -22.89 24.93
C ARG A 661 0.99 -23.77 23.98
N LYS A 662 0.67 -23.71 22.69
CA LYS A 662 1.32 -24.45 21.61
C LYS A 662 1.98 -23.47 20.63
N PRO A 663 3.29 -23.59 20.35
CA PRO A 663 3.92 -22.80 19.30
C PRO A 663 3.38 -23.24 17.94
N LEU A 664 3.19 -22.26 17.04
CA LEU A 664 2.82 -22.49 15.65
C LEU A 664 4.05 -22.26 14.75
N PRO A 665 4.22 -23.05 13.69
CA PRO A 665 5.29 -22.83 12.72
C PRO A 665 5.05 -21.55 11.91
N SER A 666 6.04 -21.16 11.10
CA SER A 666 5.97 -20.01 10.20
C SER A 666 4.84 -20.15 9.18
N LYS A 667 4.62 -21.37 8.71
CA LYS A 667 3.66 -21.73 7.67
C LYS A 667 2.87 -22.94 8.12
N VAL A 668 1.55 -22.81 8.17
CA VAL A 668 0.65 -23.89 8.62
C VAL A 668 -0.77 -23.63 8.13
N ASP A 669 -1.43 -24.71 7.66
CA ASP A 669 -2.83 -24.71 7.27
C ASP A 669 -3.68 -25.56 8.23
N HIS A 670 -5.00 -25.32 8.19
CA HIS A 670 -6.03 -26.16 8.82
C HIS A 670 -5.83 -26.39 10.32
N VAL A 671 -5.37 -25.37 11.06
CA VAL A 671 -5.31 -25.44 12.51
C VAL A 671 -6.71 -25.20 13.07
N GLY A 672 -7.35 -26.22 13.63
CA GLY A 672 -8.66 -26.08 14.27
C GLY A 672 -8.59 -25.16 15.49
N VAL A 673 -9.53 -24.25 15.60
CA VAL A 673 -9.69 -23.31 16.71
C VAL A 673 -11.13 -23.30 17.21
N TYR A 674 -11.30 -23.01 18.51
CA TYR A 674 -12.57 -23.10 19.20
C TYR A 674 -12.84 -21.84 20.03
N PRO A 675 -14.11 -21.57 20.41
CA PRO A 675 -14.45 -20.42 21.26
C PRO A 675 -13.61 -20.37 22.54
N GLY A 676 -12.97 -19.22 22.77
CA GLY A 676 -12.08 -18.99 23.92
C GLY A 676 -10.59 -19.20 23.62
N ASP A 677 -10.25 -19.88 22.53
CA ASP A 677 -8.86 -19.97 22.07
C ASP A 677 -8.33 -18.59 21.68
N LYS A 678 -7.01 -18.41 21.84
CA LYS A 678 -6.33 -17.18 21.43
C LYS A 678 -5.18 -17.47 20.48
N ILE A 679 -5.06 -16.66 19.46
CA ILE A 679 -3.89 -16.63 18.58
C ILE A 679 -3.05 -15.42 18.99
N ILE A 680 -1.82 -15.68 19.45
CA ILE A 680 -0.81 -14.64 19.67
C ILE A 680 0.06 -14.61 18.44
N PHE A 681 0.00 -13.50 17.71
CA PHE A 681 0.76 -13.28 16.49
C PHE A 681 1.78 -12.17 16.73
N GLN A 682 3.07 -12.52 16.78
CA GLN A 682 4.18 -11.58 16.86
C GLN A 682 4.91 -11.53 15.53
N THR A 683 5.04 -10.34 14.94
CA THR A 683 5.78 -10.11 13.70
C THR A 683 7.23 -9.73 14.00
N ALA A 684 8.12 -9.92 13.03
CA ALA A 684 9.53 -9.56 13.17
C ALA A 684 9.74 -8.04 13.33
N GLY A 685 10.71 -7.65 14.13
CA GLY A 685 11.27 -6.32 14.10
C GLY A 685 12.12 -6.10 12.84
N ALA A 686 12.83 -4.97 12.76
CA ALA A 686 13.75 -4.67 11.67
C ALA A 686 15.15 -4.35 12.19
N GLY A 687 16.17 -4.43 11.32
CA GLY A 687 17.54 -4.12 11.67
C GLY A 687 17.79 -2.64 11.94
N GLY A 688 18.73 -2.33 12.85
CA GLY A 688 19.20 -0.99 13.14
C GLY A 688 20.27 -0.52 12.15
N TRP A 689 20.36 0.79 11.96
CA TRP A 689 21.34 1.44 11.11
C TRP A 689 22.35 2.26 11.94
N GLY A 690 23.63 2.06 11.68
CA GLY A 690 24.72 2.81 12.34
C GLY A 690 24.94 2.39 13.78
N ASP A 691 26.05 2.85 14.36
CA ASP A 691 26.46 2.50 15.71
C ASP A 691 25.45 3.01 16.77
N PRO A 692 24.82 2.13 17.59
CA PRO A 692 23.89 2.56 18.62
C PRO A 692 24.50 3.49 19.68
N LEU A 693 25.83 3.47 19.90
CA LEU A 693 26.51 4.41 20.81
C LEU A 693 26.59 5.83 20.24
N GLU A 694 26.22 6.05 18.98
CA GLU A 694 26.11 7.38 18.36
C GLU A 694 24.68 7.95 18.42
N ARG A 695 23.69 7.14 18.85
CA ARG A 695 22.31 7.63 19.00
C ARG A 695 22.26 8.70 20.08
N ASP A 696 21.55 9.79 19.81
CA ASP A 696 21.28 10.82 20.79
C ASP A 696 20.62 10.21 22.05
N SER A 697 21.18 10.54 23.22
CA SER A 697 20.70 10.03 24.51
C SER A 697 19.25 10.48 24.82
N GLU A 698 18.85 11.68 24.39
CA GLU A 698 17.48 12.16 24.53
C GLU A 698 16.52 11.35 23.62
N ALA A 699 16.97 10.93 22.44
CA ALA A 699 16.17 10.06 21.57
C ALA A 699 15.96 8.68 22.21
N VAL A 700 17.01 8.10 22.84
CA VAL A 700 16.88 6.84 23.60
C VAL A 700 15.95 7.00 24.79
N GLN A 701 16.05 8.10 25.53
CA GLN A 701 15.13 8.41 26.64
C GLN A 701 13.68 8.48 26.15
N LYS A 702 13.43 9.16 25.02
CA LYS A 702 12.09 9.22 24.40
C LYS A 702 11.57 7.84 24.00
N ASP A 703 12.43 6.97 23.46
CA ASP A 703 12.07 5.60 23.12
C ASP A 703 11.65 4.79 24.37
N VAL A 704 12.38 4.97 25.49
CA VAL A 704 12.01 4.31 26.76
C VAL A 704 10.68 4.83 27.31
N VAL A 705 10.48 6.16 27.31
CA VAL A 705 9.21 6.77 27.74
C VAL A 705 8.03 6.26 26.89
N ARG A 706 8.25 6.05 25.60
CA ARG A 706 7.25 5.51 24.67
C ARG A 706 7.10 3.99 24.72
N ARG A 707 7.88 3.30 25.55
CA ARG A 707 7.92 1.84 25.67
C ARG A 707 8.32 1.12 24.37
N LEU A 708 9.12 1.77 23.54
CA LEU A 708 9.72 1.17 22.34
C LEU A 708 11.01 0.42 22.67
N VAL A 709 11.72 0.88 23.71
CA VAL A 709 12.97 0.32 24.24
C VAL A 709 12.87 0.22 25.75
N THR A 710 13.40 -0.86 26.36
CA THR A 710 13.50 -0.98 27.81
C THR A 710 14.68 -0.20 28.38
N ILE A 711 14.67 0.05 29.69
CA ILE A 711 15.80 0.69 30.41
C ILE A 711 17.04 -0.19 30.28
N GLU A 712 16.87 -1.50 30.33
CA GLU A 712 17.95 -2.48 30.20
C GLU A 712 18.62 -2.38 28.83
N VAL A 713 17.86 -2.39 27.74
CA VAL A 713 18.38 -2.25 26.37
C VAL A 713 18.95 -0.86 26.12
N ALA A 714 18.36 0.21 26.69
CA ALA A 714 18.95 1.56 26.67
C ALA A 714 20.35 1.55 27.24
N ARG A 715 20.57 0.85 28.36
CA ARG A 715 21.88 0.71 29.00
C ARG A 715 22.84 -0.19 28.22
N GLU A 716 22.40 -1.38 27.83
CA GLU A 716 23.25 -2.43 27.25
C GLU A 716 23.63 -2.16 25.80
N ALA A 717 22.66 -1.77 24.97
CA ALA A 717 22.86 -1.57 23.54
C ALA A 717 23.30 -0.12 23.21
N TYR A 718 22.68 0.87 23.83
CA TYR A 718 22.91 2.28 23.54
C TYR A 718 23.91 2.96 24.48
N GLY A 719 24.27 2.29 25.58
CA GLY A 719 25.13 2.85 26.60
C GLY A 719 24.53 4.08 27.30
N VAL A 720 23.19 4.18 27.37
CA VAL A 720 22.47 5.28 28.01
C VAL A 720 21.99 4.83 29.38
N VAL A 721 22.39 5.59 30.41
CA VAL A 721 21.96 5.36 31.79
C VAL A 721 20.80 6.28 32.09
N LEU A 722 19.66 5.70 32.49
CA LEU A 722 18.47 6.43 32.89
C LEU A 722 18.21 6.21 34.38
N ASP A 723 17.76 7.24 35.08
CA ASP A 723 17.21 7.09 36.43
C ASP A 723 15.89 6.29 36.35
N PRO A 724 15.76 5.16 37.06
CA PRO A 724 14.58 4.29 36.91
C PRO A 724 13.25 4.91 37.39
N ALA A 725 13.31 5.94 38.28
CA ALA A 725 12.11 6.57 38.82
C ALA A 725 11.63 7.74 37.96
N THR A 726 12.57 8.50 37.38
CA THR A 726 12.26 9.71 36.62
C THR A 726 12.39 9.55 35.11
N LEU A 727 13.07 8.47 34.68
CA LEU A 727 13.48 8.20 33.30
C LEU A 727 14.37 9.32 32.70
N GLN A 728 15.00 10.13 33.54
CA GLN A 728 15.93 11.17 33.09
C GLN A 728 17.30 10.58 32.78
N THR A 729 17.97 11.13 31.77
CA THR A 729 19.30 10.69 31.37
C THR A 729 20.37 11.16 32.38
N GLU A 730 21.13 10.21 32.92
CA GLU A 730 22.32 10.45 33.71
C GLU A 730 23.52 10.69 32.79
N THR A 731 23.75 11.96 32.44
CA THR A 731 24.68 12.32 31.34
C THR A 731 26.12 11.84 31.63
N LYS A 732 26.64 12.01 32.84
CA LYS A 732 28.02 11.62 33.18
C LYS A 732 28.20 10.10 33.15
N GLU A 733 27.24 9.36 33.69
CA GLU A 733 27.23 7.91 33.73
C GLU A 733 27.08 7.34 32.30
N THR A 734 26.28 8.00 31.46
CA THR A 734 26.09 7.67 30.03
C THR A 734 27.41 7.82 29.27
N GLU A 735 28.11 8.96 29.41
CA GLU A 735 29.39 9.20 28.75
C GLU A 735 30.45 8.19 29.19
N ALA A 736 30.56 7.94 30.51
CA ALA A 736 31.50 6.96 31.06
C ALA A 736 31.21 5.54 30.59
N LEU A 737 29.93 5.14 30.52
CA LEU A 737 29.49 3.82 30.03
C LEU A 737 29.79 3.66 28.53
N ARG A 738 29.45 4.64 27.71
CA ARG A 738 29.75 4.65 26.26
C ARG A 738 31.24 4.55 25.99
N GLN A 739 32.07 5.31 26.73
CA GLN A 739 33.51 5.24 26.60
C GLN A 739 34.05 3.86 26.98
N ARG A 740 33.56 3.25 28.05
CA ARG A 740 33.93 1.89 28.46
C ARG A 740 33.54 0.86 27.40
N ILE A 741 32.31 0.92 26.86
CA ILE A 741 31.87 0.00 25.83
C ILE A 741 32.75 0.13 24.57
N ARG A 742 33.04 1.37 24.12
CA ARG A 742 33.91 1.60 22.96
C ARG A 742 35.32 1.06 23.16
N SER A 743 35.85 1.12 24.38
CA SER A 743 37.20 0.62 24.67
C SER A 743 37.29 -0.91 24.75
N THR A 744 36.21 -1.61 25.00
CA THR A 744 36.16 -3.07 25.20
C THR A 744 35.60 -3.84 24.00
N ARG A 745 34.78 -3.21 23.17
CA ARG A 745 34.25 -3.85 21.97
C ARG A 745 35.24 -3.70 20.81
N GLY A 746 35.27 -4.68 19.88
CA GLY A 746 35.98 -4.56 18.61
C GLY A 746 35.41 -3.49 17.68
N VAL A 747 35.98 -3.38 16.48
CA VAL A 747 35.41 -2.57 15.40
C VAL A 747 34.03 -3.15 15.02
N PRO A 748 32.98 -2.33 14.95
CA PRO A 748 31.67 -2.80 14.53
C PRO A 748 31.72 -3.40 13.11
N THR A 749 31.03 -4.51 12.89
CA THR A 749 30.89 -5.12 11.58
C THR A 749 30.02 -4.26 10.66
N VAL A 750 30.22 -4.37 9.35
CA VAL A 750 29.34 -3.71 8.37
C VAL A 750 27.94 -4.30 8.45
N PHE A 751 27.83 -5.62 8.53
CA PHE A 751 26.55 -6.33 8.71
C PHE A 751 26.55 -7.10 10.04
N ASP A 752 25.43 -7.13 10.73
CA ASP A 752 25.19 -7.95 11.92
C ASP A 752 23.93 -8.79 11.70
N PHE A 753 24.11 -10.09 11.43
CA PHE A 753 23.03 -11.06 11.18
C PHE A 753 22.46 -11.69 12.48
N GLY A 754 22.96 -11.29 13.65
CA GLY A 754 22.56 -11.88 14.92
C GLY A 754 23.15 -13.27 15.17
N LYS A 755 22.65 -13.92 16.20
CA LYS A 755 22.99 -15.32 16.49
C LYS A 755 22.17 -16.20 15.56
N GLN A 756 22.82 -16.85 14.61
CA GLN A 756 22.17 -17.85 13.78
C GLN A 756 21.55 -18.96 14.65
N VAL A 757 20.29 -19.20 14.47
CA VAL A 757 19.63 -20.39 15.01
C VAL A 757 20.16 -21.59 14.23
N LYS A 758 20.65 -22.61 14.94
CA LYS A 758 21.41 -23.77 14.43
C LYS A 758 20.83 -24.39 13.16
N GLY A 759 21.53 -24.27 12.07
CA GLY A 759 21.40 -24.99 10.82
C GLY A 759 22.52 -24.48 9.92
N GLU A 760 23.25 -25.34 9.23
CA GLU A 760 24.46 -25.06 8.46
C GLU A 760 24.29 -23.92 7.43
N LEU A 761 24.29 -22.68 7.90
CA LEU A 761 24.54 -21.50 7.10
C LEU A 761 26.05 -21.37 6.98
N GLY A 762 26.58 -21.64 5.82
CA GLY A 762 28.00 -21.61 5.53
C GLY A 762 28.66 -20.30 6.02
N SER A 763 29.86 -20.43 6.50
CA SER A 763 30.70 -19.36 7.06
C SER A 763 30.70 -18.09 6.20
N MET A 764 29.92 -17.09 6.62
CA MET A 764 30.07 -15.72 6.13
C MET A 764 31.23 -15.06 6.88
N THR A 765 32.46 -15.30 6.46
CA THR A 765 33.63 -14.51 6.87
C THR A 765 34.44 -14.18 5.62
N SER A 766 34.41 -12.92 5.26
CA SER A 766 35.44 -12.00 4.79
C SER A 766 34.86 -10.95 3.85
#